data_a9c6543db83bc81d46a962ca6c1a336d
#
_entry.id   a9c6543db83bc81d46a962ca6c1a336d
#
_cell.length_a   1.000
_cell.length_b   1.000
_cell.length_c   1.000
_cell.angle_alpha   90.00
_cell.angle_beta   90.00
_cell.angle_gamma   90.00
#
_symmetry.space_group_name_H-M   'P 1'
#
loop_
_entity.id
_entity.type
_entity.pdbx_description
1 polymer ?
#
loop_
_entity_poly.entity_id
_entity_poly.type
_entity_poly.pdbx_seq_one_letter_code
_entity_poly.pdbx_strand_id
1 'polypeptide(L)'
;MRIAVFILLLLTNFSLSAQTFTGKVKGKKGELLVGASVVASTESKSTVAYCLTSDKGEYKLTIPKGKNPASITVSYIGYQKKTMPFADLKDGMTITLVEGGFKLKEVKIKAERIKSTGDTLTYSVAGFRQGQARSIADVIAKMPGLEVKADGKVEYQGTPINKFYIEGLDLMGSQYGVANQNISADKIKSVQVLENHQSVKSLRGVSFSEQAALNLVLKDDAKAVWTGAADIGLGYGDDFLYDCRLVGMRFNKKYQTLMMYKNNNIGKQLDNEVLDLAALLKGRTGSESGFLSMMSVAAPDLADNRYTFNNSHLVAGNWLWKTGKDSELRVQGNGFIDKTDMQDYSSSTYLTLADMPVIVEEQNVSNTRSEWKGEANYQYNGSKSFIKNNLKGYIEFNKSIGTMMYNGQRTDMMVKPHKRSITEDFQVSHTTAKGNIYNVDSYWTYSYLPGQLLTIGGMTERLNLGFFSTQNEMQYKLKVGRHYLNNELGMNYDYQSIGVAMDEEAEKTNVYQLLRMYWSPSMSFLFGKHRIGIKSKISYARQSYRESRSNHLWIDPAVGWNWKATVVSEFSANVGYANAPLMGRSIYDTPIFTSYRTQKVNRGKTDATHSLHVTAAYKYTNPVSGLFFNIRPSYNRMSGNILYESAMNGNIYTMTATDKEYAMQTIGVSGRVSKSFGWAKTLVGIGASHNITDYNMLVSGIVNDARMNTTSVSFNYSLRPARFLSVEGKSNVNIYKQKNLTAPELSSDPTTDWEHILKLYVFPAKGWMLSVKNELFHTNDKSIGVNHFLDLAIAYKAKRWEFSVTANNLIGTSEFERRTLGNTIESYSITRLRPREVLAKWSMDL
;
A
#
# COMPACT_ATOMS: atom_id res chain seq x y z
N MET A 1 -3.85 24.79 -27.74
CA MET A 1 -5.13 24.90 -28.45
C MET A 1 -5.51 23.67 -29.29
N ARG A 2 -4.58 22.96 -29.99
CA ARG A 2 -4.91 21.77 -30.78
C ARG A 2 -5.27 20.50 -29.97
N ILE A 3 -4.73 20.32 -28.79
CA ILE A 3 -5.02 19.17 -27.90
C ILE A 3 -6.39 19.30 -27.22
N ALA A 4 -6.79 20.51 -26.83
CA ALA A 4 -8.11 20.77 -26.25
C ALA A 4 -9.26 20.53 -27.22
N VAL A 5 -9.04 20.78 -28.52
CA VAL A 5 -10.01 20.51 -29.61
C VAL A 5 -10.13 19.00 -29.87
N PHE A 6 -9.03 18.25 -29.73
CA PHE A 6 -9.04 16.79 -29.88
C PHE A 6 -9.75 16.06 -28.74
N ILE A 7 -9.60 16.58 -27.52
CA ILE A 7 -10.33 16.07 -26.34
C ILE A 7 -11.82 16.42 -26.41
N LEU A 8 -12.17 17.61 -26.94
CA LEU A 8 -13.56 18.02 -27.13
C LEU A 8 -14.25 17.21 -28.25
N LEU A 9 -13.53 16.83 -29.30
CA LEU A 9 -14.03 15.98 -30.42
C LEU A 9 -14.20 14.51 -29.99
N LEU A 10 -13.45 14.02 -28.99
CA LEU A 10 -13.63 12.68 -28.39
C LEU A 10 -14.85 12.62 -27.47
N LEU A 11 -15.30 13.73 -26.93
CA LEU A 11 -16.48 13.81 -26.04
C LEU A 11 -17.81 13.94 -26.78
N THR A 12 -17.80 14.24 -28.07
CA THR A 12 -19.05 14.53 -28.82
C THR A 12 -19.65 13.36 -29.61
N ASN A 13 -19.06 12.15 -29.58
CA ASN A 13 -19.54 11.03 -30.42
C ASN A 13 -20.02 9.77 -29.64
N PHE A 14 -20.43 9.88 -28.39
CA PHE A 14 -21.12 8.78 -27.70
C PHE A 14 -22.60 9.09 -27.42
N SER A 15 -23.38 9.30 -28.46
CA SER A 15 -24.82 9.09 -28.41
C SER A 15 -25.07 7.57 -28.41
N LEU A 16 -24.89 6.93 -27.23
CA LEU A 16 -25.28 5.55 -27.00
C LEU A 16 -26.80 5.50 -26.89
N SER A 17 -27.48 5.27 -28.00
CA SER A 17 -28.90 4.97 -28.02
C SER A 17 -29.10 3.55 -27.48
N ALA A 18 -29.28 3.42 -26.18
CA ALA A 18 -29.70 2.20 -25.52
C ALA A 18 -31.23 2.14 -25.52
N GLN A 19 -31.79 0.99 -25.84
CA GLN A 19 -33.24 0.79 -25.79
C GLN A 19 -33.69 0.62 -24.34
N THR A 20 -34.56 1.50 -23.83
CA THR A 20 -35.04 1.49 -22.45
C THR A 20 -36.51 1.17 -22.42
N PHE A 21 -36.88 0.21 -21.58
CA PHE A 21 -38.26 -0.19 -21.30
C PHE A 21 -38.62 0.18 -19.87
N THR A 22 -39.76 0.80 -19.69
CA THR A 22 -40.30 1.16 -18.37
C THR A 22 -41.60 0.43 -18.12
N GLY A 23 -42.04 0.33 -16.88
CA GLY A 23 -43.33 -0.30 -16.54
C GLY A 23 -43.41 -0.58 -15.05
N LYS A 24 -44.42 -1.38 -14.65
CA LYS A 24 -44.66 -1.71 -13.24
C LYS A 24 -44.73 -3.21 -13.00
N VAL A 25 -44.32 -3.65 -11.81
CA VAL A 25 -44.54 -5.02 -11.35
C VAL A 25 -45.50 -5.01 -10.17
N LYS A 26 -46.54 -5.80 -10.26
CA LYS A 26 -47.59 -5.93 -9.20
C LYS A 26 -47.95 -7.37 -8.95
N GLY A 27 -48.45 -7.66 -7.79
CA GLY A 27 -49.10 -8.94 -7.48
C GLY A 27 -50.51 -9.01 -8.00
N LYS A 28 -51.11 -10.20 -7.99
CA LYS A 28 -52.47 -10.46 -8.52
C LYS A 28 -53.57 -9.67 -7.79
N LYS A 29 -53.34 -9.27 -6.52
CA LYS A 29 -54.25 -8.45 -5.71
C LYS A 29 -54.05 -6.95 -5.91
N GLY A 30 -53.12 -6.54 -6.81
CA GLY A 30 -52.84 -5.16 -7.15
C GLY A 30 -51.70 -4.51 -6.34
N GLU A 31 -51.12 -5.20 -5.34
CA GLU A 31 -50.02 -4.72 -4.53
C GLU A 31 -48.78 -4.47 -5.39
N LEU A 32 -48.10 -3.33 -5.16
CA LEU A 32 -46.88 -2.96 -5.87
C LEU A 32 -45.70 -3.75 -5.31
N LEU A 33 -44.97 -4.42 -6.15
CA LEU A 33 -43.82 -5.24 -5.72
C LEU A 33 -42.52 -4.45 -5.79
N VAL A 34 -42.11 -3.91 -4.64
CA VAL A 34 -40.91 -3.11 -4.46
C VAL A 34 -39.68 -4.01 -4.38
N GLY A 35 -38.63 -3.75 -5.20
CA GLY A 35 -37.45 -4.60 -5.24
C GLY A 35 -37.59 -5.90 -6.04
N ALA A 36 -38.67 -6.04 -6.85
CA ALA A 36 -38.78 -7.15 -7.78
C ALA A 36 -37.70 -7.08 -8.85
N SER A 37 -37.04 -8.21 -9.12
CA SER A 37 -35.97 -8.31 -10.12
C SER A 37 -36.56 -8.53 -11.51
N VAL A 38 -36.13 -7.69 -12.47
CA VAL A 38 -36.46 -7.80 -13.91
C VAL A 38 -35.17 -8.04 -14.65
N VAL A 39 -35.01 -9.23 -15.26
CA VAL A 39 -33.77 -9.68 -15.90
C VAL A 39 -34.02 -10.03 -17.36
N ALA A 40 -33.25 -9.42 -18.25
CA ALA A 40 -33.22 -9.79 -19.68
C ALA A 40 -32.07 -10.79 -19.90
N SER A 41 -32.38 -11.90 -20.59
CA SER A 41 -31.42 -12.97 -20.82
C SER A 41 -31.40 -13.43 -22.28
N THR A 42 -30.23 -13.94 -22.74
CA THR A 42 -30.07 -14.62 -24.04
C THR A 42 -30.72 -16.00 -23.99
N GLU A 43 -30.81 -16.67 -25.14
CA GLU A 43 -31.25 -18.08 -25.24
C GLU A 43 -30.38 -19.02 -24.38
N SER A 44 -29.08 -18.74 -24.25
CA SER A 44 -28.18 -19.47 -23.36
C SER A 44 -28.35 -19.13 -21.88
N LYS A 45 -29.37 -18.35 -21.48
CA LYS A 45 -29.69 -17.87 -20.15
C LYS A 45 -28.61 -16.96 -19.53
N SER A 46 -27.75 -16.35 -20.34
CA SER A 46 -26.80 -15.32 -19.89
C SER A 46 -27.54 -14.00 -19.74
N THR A 47 -27.31 -13.29 -18.59
CA THR A 47 -27.92 -11.99 -18.31
C THR A 47 -27.37 -10.91 -19.24
N VAL A 48 -28.27 -10.22 -19.96
CA VAL A 48 -27.96 -9.09 -20.84
C VAL A 48 -28.12 -7.75 -20.13
N ALA A 49 -29.21 -7.62 -19.35
CA ALA A 49 -29.53 -6.45 -18.55
C ALA A 49 -30.41 -6.84 -17.37
N TYR A 50 -30.40 -6.06 -16.30
CA TYR A 50 -31.32 -6.24 -15.18
C TYR A 50 -31.63 -4.91 -14.51
N CYS A 51 -32.76 -4.86 -13.80
CA CYS A 51 -33.11 -3.79 -12.88
C CYS A 51 -33.95 -4.33 -11.74
N LEU A 52 -34.07 -3.55 -10.66
CA LEU A 52 -35.03 -3.77 -9.57
C LEU A 52 -36.11 -2.72 -9.66
N THR A 53 -37.31 -3.09 -9.23
CA THR A 53 -38.42 -2.14 -9.15
C THR A 53 -38.22 -1.13 -8.03
N SER A 54 -38.65 0.11 -8.26
CA SER A 54 -38.59 1.22 -7.32
C SER A 54 -39.59 1.03 -6.15
N ASP A 55 -39.60 1.98 -5.23
CA ASP A 55 -40.61 2.11 -4.15
C ASP A 55 -42.07 2.22 -4.64
N LYS A 56 -42.27 2.56 -5.92
CA LYS A 56 -43.59 2.58 -6.62
C LYS A 56 -43.80 1.34 -7.49
N GLY A 57 -43.00 0.27 -7.31
CA GLY A 57 -43.10 -0.94 -8.12
C GLY A 57 -42.71 -0.72 -9.60
N GLU A 58 -42.07 0.37 -9.96
CA GLU A 58 -41.71 0.72 -11.34
C GLU A 58 -40.32 0.17 -11.70
N TYR A 59 -40.21 -0.45 -12.89
CA TYR A 59 -38.92 -0.86 -13.44
C TYR A 59 -38.47 0.03 -14.58
N LYS A 60 -37.17 0.17 -14.75
CA LYS A 60 -36.53 0.82 -15.90
C LYS A 60 -35.38 -0.08 -16.37
N LEU A 61 -35.65 -0.87 -17.40
CA LEU A 61 -34.71 -1.83 -17.96
C LEU A 61 -34.07 -1.24 -19.21
N THR A 62 -32.76 -1.05 -19.18
CA THR A 62 -31.99 -0.51 -20.31
C THR A 62 -31.17 -1.62 -20.96
N ILE A 63 -31.44 -1.91 -22.22
CA ILE A 63 -30.73 -2.92 -22.99
C ILE A 63 -29.55 -2.27 -23.71
N PRO A 64 -28.28 -2.75 -23.49
CA PRO A 64 -27.12 -2.23 -24.22
C PRO A 64 -27.24 -2.44 -25.73
N LYS A 65 -26.78 -1.48 -26.52
CA LYS A 65 -26.79 -1.55 -28.00
C LYS A 65 -26.05 -2.80 -28.50
N GLY A 66 -26.63 -3.48 -29.49
CA GLY A 66 -26.02 -4.68 -30.08
C GLY A 66 -26.22 -5.96 -29.24
N LYS A 67 -27.01 -5.91 -28.16
CA LYS A 67 -27.41 -7.08 -27.38
C LYS A 67 -28.89 -7.40 -27.66
N ASN A 68 -29.15 -8.63 -28.08
CA ASN A 68 -30.50 -9.12 -28.35
C ASN A 68 -30.90 -10.12 -27.25
N PRO A 69 -31.62 -9.70 -26.21
CA PRO A 69 -32.18 -10.64 -25.24
C PRO A 69 -33.25 -11.52 -25.90
N ALA A 70 -33.33 -12.78 -25.48
CA ALA A 70 -34.34 -13.71 -25.94
C ALA A 70 -35.57 -13.71 -24.99
N SER A 71 -35.37 -13.46 -23.70
CA SER A 71 -36.42 -13.52 -22.69
C SER A 71 -36.25 -12.49 -21.59
N ILE A 72 -37.39 -12.12 -20.97
CA ILE A 72 -37.49 -11.38 -19.70
C ILE A 72 -37.98 -12.30 -18.60
N THR A 73 -37.27 -12.31 -17.48
CA THR A 73 -37.70 -13.02 -16.27
C THR A 73 -37.94 -12.01 -15.16
N VAL A 74 -39.11 -12.00 -14.58
CA VAL A 74 -39.48 -11.18 -13.43
C VAL A 74 -39.66 -12.08 -12.22
N SER A 75 -39.00 -11.75 -11.13
CA SER A 75 -39.07 -12.55 -9.89
C SER A 75 -39.13 -11.67 -8.66
N TYR A 76 -39.86 -12.15 -7.66
CA TYR A 76 -40.00 -11.53 -6.35
C TYR A 76 -40.20 -12.60 -5.27
N ILE A 77 -39.68 -12.37 -4.07
CA ILE A 77 -39.76 -13.33 -2.97
C ILE A 77 -41.20 -13.57 -2.60
N GLY A 78 -41.62 -14.85 -2.55
CA GLY A 78 -43.01 -15.23 -2.26
C GLY A 78 -43.90 -15.30 -3.49
N TYR A 79 -43.40 -15.01 -4.71
CA TYR A 79 -44.17 -15.05 -5.96
C TYR A 79 -43.55 -16.04 -6.96
N GLN A 80 -44.39 -16.62 -7.81
CA GLN A 80 -43.93 -17.43 -8.92
C GLN A 80 -43.23 -16.54 -9.95
N LYS A 81 -41.98 -16.92 -10.32
CA LYS A 81 -41.29 -16.18 -11.36
C LYS A 81 -42.05 -16.25 -12.68
N LYS A 82 -42.16 -15.14 -13.39
CA LYS A 82 -42.76 -15.06 -14.70
C LYS A 82 -41.68 -14.83 -15.74
N THR A 83 -41.57 -15.74 -16.73
CA THR A 83 -40.66 -15.59 -17.86
C THR A 83 -41.50 -15.42 -19.12
N MET A 84 -41.16 -14.47 -19.96
CA MET A 84 -41.82 -14.22 -21.25
C MET A 84 -40.79 -13.89 -22.31
N PRO A 85 -41.06 -14.10 -23.63
CA PRO A 85 -40.23 -13.66 -24.72
C PRO A 85 -39.90 -12.17 -24.62
N PHE A 86 -38.70 -11.75 -24.99
CA PHE A 86 -38.34 -10.35 -24.98
C PHE A 86 -39.18 -9.53 -25.97
N ALA A 87 -39.58 -10.14 -27.10
CA ALA A 87 -40.45 -9.52 -28.11
C ALA A 87 -41.82 -9.07 -27.56
N ASP A 88 -42.30 -9.68 -26.47
CA ASP A 88 -43.58 -9.34 -25.85
C ASP A 88 -43.47 -8.17 -24.87
N LEU A 89 -42.25 -7.70 -24.55
CA LEU A 89 -42.03 -6.58 -23.64
C LEU A 89 -42.32 -5.25 -24.35
N LYS A 90 -43.35 -4.53 -23.88
CA LYS A 90 -43.74 -3.21 -24.38
C LYS A 90 -43.39 -2.14 -23.35
N ASP A 91 -43.01 -0.94 -23.80
CA ASP A 91 -42.84 0.19 -22.90
C ASP A 91 -44.15 0.52 -22.16
N GLY A 92 -44.09 0.86 -20.88
CA GLY A 92 -45.25 1.07 -20.00
C GLY A 92 -45.93 -0.21 -19.51
N MET A 93 -45.41 -1.42 -19.83
CA MET A 93 -46.06 -2.69 -19.51
C MET A 93 -46.11 -2.95 -18.00
N THR A 94 -47.31 -3.35 -17.53
CA THR A 94 -47.53 -3.85 -16.17
C THR A 94 -47.37 -5.37 -16.14
N ILE A 95 -46.42 -5.90 -15.37
CA ILE A 95 -46.19 -7.34 -15.21
C ILE A 95 -46.75 -7.79 -13.88
N THR A 96 -47.71 -8.73 -13.97
CA THR A 96 -48.40 -9.27 -12.78
C THR A 96 -47.76 -10.61 -12.42
N LEU A 97 -47.34 -10.75 -11.15
CA LEU A 97 -46.87 -11.99 -10.54
C LEU A 97 -47.95 -12.64 -9.69
N VAL A 98 -47.93 -13.96 -9.60
CA VAL A 98 -48.85 -14.77 -8.79
C VAL A 98 -48.13 -15.25 -7.54
N GLU A 99 -48.76 -15.09 -6.36
CA GLU A 99 -48.27 -15.69 -5.13
C GLU A 99 -48.12 -17.21 -5.28
N GLY A 100 -46.98 -17.76 -4.82
CA GLY A 100 -46.72 -19.19 -4.95
C GLY A 100 -45.70 -19.67 -3.93
N GLY A 101 -46.05 -20.73 -3.20
CA GLY A 101 -45.13 -21.44 -2.32
C GLY A 101 -44.06 -22.14 -3.14
N PHE A 102 -42.80 -21.81 -2.89
CA PHE A 102 -41.66 -22.48 -3.49
C PHE A 102 -41.52 -23.91 -2.92
N LYS A 103 -41.76 -24.95 -3.71
CA LYS A 103 -41.05 -26.22 -3.55
C LYS A 103 -39.60 -25.97 -3.98
N LEU A 104 -38.70 -25.86 -3.02
CA LEU A 104 -37.25 -25.80 -3.28
C LEU A 104 -36.85 -27.13 -3.97
N LYS A 105 -36.69 -27.10 -5.27
CA LYS A 105 -35.84 -28.10 -5.93
C LYS A 105 -34.42 -27.83 -5.40
N GLU A 106 -33.73 -28.91 -5.01
CA GLU A 106 -32.30 -28.86 -4.64
C GLU A 106 -31.53 -28.11 -5.70
N VAL A 107 -31.29 -26.83 -5.46
CA VAL A 107 -30.45 -26.01 -6.32
C VAL A 107 -29.03 -26.36 -5.93
N LYS A 108 -28.34 -27.14 -6.72
CA LYS A 108 -26.86 -27.12 -6.73
C LYS A 108 -26.43 -25.71 -7.07
N ILE A 109 -26.33 -24.87 -6.06
CA ILE A 109 -25.78 -23.53 -6.17
C ILE A 109 -24.32 -23.72 -6.55
N LYS A 110 -23.96 -23.49 -7.79
CA LYS A 110 -22.58 -23.12 -8.12
C LYS A 110 -22.37 -21.82 -7.36
N ALA A 111 -21.64 -21.91 -6.24
CA ALA A 111 -21.36 -20.74 -5.41
C ALA A 111 -20.77 -19.65 -6.32
N GLU A 112 -21.43 -18.52 -6.37
CA GLU A 112 -20.93 -17.35 -7.09
C GLU A 112 -19.54 -17.04 -6.56
N ARG A 113 -18.58 -16.91 -7.45
CA ARG A 113 -17.20 -16.59 -7.06
C ARG A 113 -17.10 -15.26 -6.35
N ILE A 114 -17.92 -14.28 -6.78
CA ILE A 114 -18.02 -12.95 -6.21
C ILE A 114 -19.49 -12.61 -6.08
N LYS A 115 -19.92 -12.22 -4.87
CA LYS A 115 -21.27 -11.75 -4.58
C LYS A 115 -21.21 -10.31 -4.10
N SER A 116 -22.05 -9.43 -4.64
CA SER A 116 -22.21 -8.05 -4.18
C SER A 116 -23.50 -7.90 -3.39
N THR A 117 -23.41 -7.26 -2.23
CA THR A 117 -24.57 -6.94 -1.39
C THR A 117 -24.35 -5.57 -0.75
N GLY A 118 -25.01 -4.52 -1.27
CA GLY A 118 -24.73 -3.14 -0.88
C GLY A 118 -23.26 -2.78 -1.15
N ASP A 119 -22.61 -2.19 -0.16
CA ASP A 119 -21.19 -1.82 -0.22
C ASP A 119 -20.26 -3.00 0.18
N THR A 120 -20.72 -4.25 0.11
CA THR A 120 -19.92 -5.44 0.46
C THR A 120 -19.75 -6.37 -0.73
N LEU A 121 -18.50 -6.61 -1.14
CA LEU A 121 -18.13 -7.65 -2.10
C LEU A 121 -17.63 -8.87 -1.33
N THR A 122 -18.27 -10.02 -1.54
CA THR A 122 -17.88 -11.28 -0.90
C THR A 122 -17.24 -12.21 -1.94
N TYR A 123 -15.95 -12.49 -1.76
CA TYR A 123 -15.17 -13.41 -2.59
C TYR A 123 -15.15 -14.79 -1.93
N SER A 124 -15.58 -15.82 -2.65
CA SER A 124 -15.47 -17.22 -2.19
C SER A 124 -14.01 -17.69 -2.29
N VAL A 125 -13.38 -18.06 -1.18
CA VAL A 125 -12.00 -18.57 -1.19
C VAL A 125 -11.88 -19.81 -2.08
N ALA A 126 -12.83 -20.74 -2.04
CA ALA A 126 -12.86 -21.93 -2.91
C ALA A 126 -12.90 -21.56 -4.41
N GLY A 127 -13.49 -20.42 -4.76
CA GLY A 127 -13.56 -19.92 -6.13
C GLY A 127 -12.23 -19.43 -6.70
N PHE A 128 -11.34 -18.91 -5.85
CA PHE A 128 -10.06 -18.30 -6.26
C PHE A 128 -8.84 -19.13 -5.86
N ARG A 129 -8.97 -19.99 -4.87
CA ARG A 129 -7.90 -20.86 -4.42
C ARG A 129 -7.44 -21.82 -5.53
N GLN A 130 -6.14 -21.88 -5.72
CA GLN A 130 -5.44 -22.85 -6.55
C GLN A 130 -4.66 -23.82 -5.64
N GLY A 131 -4.19 -24.95 -6.18
CA GLY A 131 -3.59 -26.03 -5.39
C GLY A 131 -2.31 -25.64 -4.64
N GLN A 132 -1.58 -24.67 -5.17
CA GLN A 132 -0.33 -24.14 -4.59
C GLN A 132 -0.56 -23.12 -3.45
N ALA A 133 -1.76 -22.54 -3.33
CA ALA A 133 -2.04 -21.54 -2.30
C ALA A 133 -2.00 -22.15 -0.89
N ARG A 134 -1.21 -21.56 0.01
CA ARG A 134 -1.04 -21.96 1.40
C ARG A 134 -1.63 -20.93 2.34
N SER A 135 -1.22 -19.68 2.23
CA SER A 135 -1.70 -18.55 3.01
C SER A 135 -2.94 -17.91 2.40
N ILE A 136 -3.67 -17.12 3.20
CA ILE A 136 -4.78 -16.33 2.66
C ILE A 136 -4.28 -15.22 1.72
N ALA A 137 -3.07 -14.71 1.90
CA ALA A 137 -2.44 -13.76 0.99
C ALA A 137 -2.35 -14.29 -0.44
N ASP A 138 -1.97 -15.57 -0.60
CA ASP A 138 -1.89 -16.23 -1.92
C ASP A 138 -3.22 -16.26 -2.66
N VAL A 139 -4.32 -16.32 -1.92
CA VAL A 139 -5.68 -16.32 -2.48
C VAL A 139 -6.18 -14.91 -2.74
N ILE A 140 -5.93 -13.96 -1.83
CA ILE A 140 -6.30 -12.55 -1.98
C ILE A 140 -5.63 -11.96 -3.24
N ALA A 141 -4.37 -12.28 -3.49
CA ALA A 141 -3.65 -11.85 -4.69
C ALA A 141 -4.28 -12.32 -6.02
N LYS A 142 -5.18 -13.31 -5.96
CA LYS A 142 -5.93 -13.86 -7.13
C LYS A 142 -7.37 -13.35 -7.22
N MET A 143 -7.77 -12.48 -6.30
CA MET A 143 -9.10 -11.85 -6.31
C MET A 143 -9.05 -10.56 -7.12
N PRO A 144 -9.92 -10.40 -8.15
CA PRO A 144 -9.90 -9.21 -8.99
C PRO A 144 -10.16 -7.94 -8.16
N GLY A 145 -9.42 -6.88 -8.47
CA GLY A 145 -9.47 -5.61 -7.75
C GLY A 145 -8.61 -5.57 -6.48
N LEU A 146 -8.12 -6.70 -5.99
CA LEU A 146 -7.21 -6.79 -4.85
C LEU A 146 -5.76 -7.01 -5.30
N GLU A 147 -4.83 -6.46 -4.54
CA GLU A 147 -3.39 -6.64 -4.73
C GLU A 147 -2.72 -6.80 -3.37
N VAL A 148 -1.81 -7.76 -3.29
CA VAL A 148 -0.93 -7.94 -2.12
C VAL A 148 0.48 -7.54 -2.54
N LYS A 149 1.02 -6.51 -1.90
CA LYS A 149 2.38 -6.01 -2.14
C LYS A 149 3.41 -6.88 -1.44
N ALA A 150 4.67 -6.74 -1.81
CA ALA A 150 5.78 -7.48 -1.20
C ALA A 150 5.91 -7.22 0.32
N ASP A 151 5.62 -6.01 0.77
CA ASP A 151 5.57 -5.59 2.17
C ASP A 151 4.34 -6.11 2.95
N GLY A 152 3.51 -6.98 2.35
CA GLY A 152 2.29 -7.51 2.94
C GLY A 152 1.09 -6.57 2.91
N LYS A 153 1.23 -5.35 2.39
CA LYS A 153 0.16 -4.38 2.23
C LYS A 153 -0.88 -4.88 1.24
N VAL A 154 -2.15 -4.74 1.59
CA VAL A 154 -3.26 -5.05 0.70
C VAL A 154 -3.86 -3.76 0.16
N GLU A 155 -4.02 -3.70 -1.15
CA GLU A 155 -4.69 -2.62 -1.85
C GLU A 155 -5.96 -3.11 -2.52
N TYR A 156 -7.00 -2.28 -2.47
CA TYR A 156 -8.22 -2.47 -3.24
C TYR A 156 -8.32 -1.36 -4.29
N GLN A 157 -8.32 -1.74 -5.57
CA GLN A 157 -8.32 -0.82 -6.72
C GLN A 157 -7.23 0.27 -6.63
N GLY A 158 -6.01 -0.12 -6.22
CA GLY A 158 -4.87 0.77 -6.08
C GLY A 158 -4.92 1.71 -4.87
N THR A 159 -5.85 1.49 -3.93
CA THR A 159 -5.95 2.23 -2.67
C THR A 159 -5.73 1.27 -1.51
N PRO A 160 -4.82 1.56 -0.56
CA PRO A 160 -4.62 0.76 0.62
C PRO A 160 -5.89 0.59 1.44
N ILE A 161 -6.12 -0.61 1.97
CA ILE A 161 -7.23 -0.87 2.89
C ILE A 161 -7.00 -0.16 4.24
N ASN A 162 -8.08 0.29 4.88
CA ASN A 162 -8.00 0.99 6.16
C ASN A 162 -8.12 0.05 7.38
N LYS A 163 -8.67 -1.14 7.22
CA LYS A 163 -8.88 -2.14 8.27
C LYS A 163 -8.83 -3.55 7.73
N PHE A 164 -8.36 -4.46 8.59
CA PHE A 164 -8.34 -5.90 8.31
C PHE A 164 -8.97 -6.65 9.49
N TYR A 165 -10.14 -7.22 9.27
CA TYR A 165 -10.92 -7.92 10.28
C TYR A 165 -10.81 -9.44 10.14
N ILE A 166 -10.94 -10.14 11.28
CA ILE A 166 -11.14 -11.58 11.34
C ILE A 166 -12.43 -11.82 12.14
N GLU A 167 -13.46 -12.38 11.50
CA GLU A 167 -14.81 -12.53 12.07
C GLU A 167 -15.37 -11.20 12.63
N GLY A 168 -15.06 -10.08 11.95
CA GLY A 168 -15.50 -8.74 12.30
C GLY A 168 -14.73 -8.05 13.43
N LEU A 169 -13.64 -8.64 13.94
CA LEU A 169 -12.78 -8.06 14.98
C LEU A 169 -11.40 -7.67 14.42
N ASP A 170 -10.83 -6.57 14.91
CA ASP A 170 -9.56 -5.99 14.46
C ASP A 170 -8.39 -6.47 15.35
N LEU A 171 -8.06 -7.79 15.29
CA LEU A 171 -6.98 -8.36 16.08
C LEU A 171 -5.61 -7.77 15.71
N MET A 172 -5.36 -7.54 14.43
CA MET A 172 -4.03 -7.18 13.92
C MET A 172 -3.77 -5.67 13.93
N GLY A 173 -4.80 -4.84 14.04
CA GLY A 173 -4.63 -3.39 13.87
C GLY A 173 -3.98 -3.05 12.54
N SER A 174 -2.84 -2.36 12.61
CA SER A 174 -2.05 -2.00 11.44
C SER A 174 -1.06 -3.08 10.96
N GLN A 175 -0.83 -4.14 11.76
CA GLN A 175 0.12 -5.22 11.46
C GLN A 175 -0.58 -6.44 10.81
N TYR A 176 -1.52 -6.22 9.91
CA TYR A 176 -2.29 -7.31 9.30
C TYR A 176 -1.47 -8.20 8.35
N GLY A 177 -0.23 -7.83 8.01
CA GLY A 177 0.74 -8.69 7.34
C GLY A 177 0.93 -10.03 8.06
N VAL A 178 0.96 -9.99 9.41
CA VAL A 178 1.03 -11.19 10.26
C VAL A 178 -0.11 -12.16 9.95
N ALA A 179 -1.36 -11.69 9.95
CA ALA A 179 -2.51 -12.55 9.67
C ALA A 179 -2.53 -13.02 8.21
N ASN A 180 -2.23 -12.11 7.29
CA ASN A 180 -2.32 -12.33 5.86
C ASN A 180 -1.39 -13.47 5.39
N GLN A 181 -0.18 -13.51 5.92
CA GLN A 181 0.84 -14.50 5.57
C GLN A 181 0.75 -15.80 6.38
N ASN A 182 0.12 -15.78 7.57
CA ASN A 182 0.15 -16.93 8.50
C ASN A 182 -1.17 -17.69 8.64
N ILE A 183 -2.31 -17.09 8.25
CA ILE A 183 -3.58 -17.81 8.27
C ILE A 183 -3.67 -18.70 7.03
N SER A 184 -3.87 -20.02 7.26
CA SER A 184 -4.04 -20.98 6.18
C SER A 184 -5.31 -20.67 5.36
N ALA A 185 -5.20 -20.67 4.04
CA ALA A 185 -6.33 -20.52 3.13
C ALA A 185 -7.41 -21.59 3.35
N ASP A 186 -7.03 -22.76 3.88
CA ASP A 186 -7.95 -23.85 4.20
C ASP A 186 -8.96 -23.50 5.30
N LYS A 187 -8.62 -22.58 6.19
CA LYS A 187 -9.47 -22.16 7.32
C LYS A 187 -10.47 -21.07 6.96
N ILE A 188 -10.32 -20.43 5.78
CA ILE A 188 -11.15 -19.29 5.37
C ILE A 188 -12.25 -19.73 4.40
N LYS A 189 -13.49 -19.30 4.67
CA LYS A 189 -14.67 -19.51 3.82
C LYS A 189 -14.75 -18.45 2.73
N SER A 190 -14.63 -17.18 3.13
CA SER A 190 -14.74 -16.05 2.21
C SER A 190 -13.93 -14.84 2.69
N VAL A 191 -13.59 -13.96 1.74
CA VAL A 191 -13.01 -12.64 1.98
C VAL A 191 -14.06 -11.61 1.59
N GLN A 192 -14.39 -10.71 2.52
CA GLN A 192 -15.31 -9.61 2.28
C GLN A 192 -14.54 -8.32 2.10
N VAL A 193 -14.78 -7.60 1.02
CA VAL A 193 -14.34 -6.23 0.81
C VAL A 193 -15.50 -5.32 1.18
N LEU A 194 -15.30 -4.52 2.22
CA LEU A 194 -16.25 -3.51 2.69
C LEU A 194 -15.88 -2.20 2.02
N GLU A 195 -16.58 -1.82 0.96
CA GLU A 195 -16.32 -0.58 0.23
C GLU A 195 -16.84 0.62 1.04
N ASN A 196 -16.25 1.79 0.85
CA ASN A 196 -16.61 3.02 1.57
C ASN A 196 -16.63 2.84 3.11
N HIS A 197 -15.68 2.07 3.61
CA HIS A 197 -15.71 1.60 4.98
C HIS A 197 -15.44 2.72 5.99
N GLN A 198 -16.44 2.99 6.84
CA GLN A 198 -16.34 3.83 8.03
C GLN A 198 -16.21 2.95 9.27
N SER A 199 -15.03 2.93 9.88
CA SER A 199 -14.72 2.08 11.05
C SER A 199 -15.45 2.53 12.32
N VAL A 200 -15.72 3.83 12.46
CA VAL A 200 -16.42 4.43 13.60
C VAL A 200 -17.93 4.37 13.38
N LYS A 201 -18.65 3.60 14.23
CA LYS A 201 -20.10 3.37 14.07
C LYS A 201 -20.90 4.65 14.14
N SER A 202 -20.56 5.57 15.03
CA SER A 202 -21.24 6.86 15.20
C SER A 202 -21.11 7.80 14.01
N LEU A 203 -20.13 7.56 13.12
CA LEU A 203 -19.89 8.36 11.91
C LEU A 203 -20.45 7.74 10.64
N ARG A 204 -21.03 6.52 10.70
CA ARG A 204 -21.64 5.87 9.54
C ARG A 204 -22.80 6.66 9.00
N GLY A 205 -22.83 6.87 7.68
CA GLY A 205 -23.84 7.70 7.02
C GLY A 205 -23.64 9.21 7.16
N VAL A 206 -22.68 9.66 7.96
CA VAL A 206 -22.35 11.07 8.20
C VAL A 206 -21.02 11.47 7.60
N SER A 207 -19.99 10.63 7.77
CA SER A 207 -18.66 10.85 7.22
C SER A 207 -18.39 9.79 6.15
N PHE A 208 -18.10 10.25 4.93
CA PHE A 208 -17.77 9.37 3.81
C PHE A 208 -16.30 8.93 3.89
N SER A 209 -16.06 7.68 3.57
CA SER A 209 -14.71 7.11 3.39
C SER A 209 -14.59 6.55 1.97
N GLU A 210 -13.50 6.85 1.28
CA GLU A 210 -13.18 6.25 -0.02
C GLU A 210 -12.38 4.95 0.13
N GLN A 211 -11.98 4.61 1.35
CA GLN A 211 -11.18 3.43 1.64
C GLN A 211 -12.05 2.20 1.82
N ALA A 212 -11.49 1.04 1.51
CA ALA A 212 -12.10 -0.24 1.78
C ALA A 212 -11.49 -0.89 3.02
N ALA A 213 -12.24 -1.82 3.64
CA ALA A 213 -11.72 -2.75 4.63
C ALA A 213 -11.87 -4.19 4.14
N LEU A 214 -11.03 -5.09 4.65
CA LEU A 214 -11.18 -6.53 4.45
C LEU A 214 -11.71 -7.21 5.72
N ASN A 215 -12.55 -8.23 5.53
CA ASN A 215 -12.98 -9.12 6.61
C ASN A 215 -12.83 -10.57 6.18
N LEU A 216 -12.04 -11.33 6.93
CA LEU A 216 -11.92 -12.77 6.77
C LEU A 216 -13.06 -13.48 7.51
N VAL A 217 -13.85 -14.26 6.79
CA VAL A 217 -14.87 -15.12 7.34
C VAL A 217 -14.33 -16.54 7.42
N LEU A 218 -14.22 -17.07 8.62
CA LEU A 218 -13.71 -18.41 8.89
C LEU A 218 -14.73 -19.49 8.49
N LYS A 219 -14.26 -20.68 8.19
CA LYS A 219 -15.09 -21.87 8.17
C LYS A 219 -15.54 -22.23 9.58
N ASP A 220 -16.66 -22.91 9.71
CA ASP A 220 -17.27 -23.20 11.01
C ASP A 220 -16.38 -24.12 11.89
N ASP A 221 -15.64 -25.03 11.26
CA ASP A 221 -14.65 -25.90 11.91
C ASP A 221 -13.37 -25.19 12.40
N ALA A 222 -13.14 -23.95 11.94
CA ALA A 222 -12.00 -23.12 12.34
C ALA A 222 -12.35 -22.09 13.43
N LYS A 223 -13.63 -21.98 13.81
CA LYS A 223 -14.10 -21.02 14.81
C LYS A 223 -13.92 -21.55 16.22
N ALA A 224 -13.41 -20.71 17.13
CA ALA A 224 -13.27 -20.96 18.57
C ALA A 224 -12.39 -22.16 18.96
N VAL A 225 -11.68 -22.76 18.03
CA VAL A 225 -10.71 -23.82 18.26
C VAL A 225 -9.29 -23.31 18.16
N TRP A 226 -8.34 -23.96 18.83
CA TRP A 226 -6.93 -23.72 18.58
C TRP A 226 -6.56 -24.31 17.22
N THR A 227 -5.89 -23.53 16.42
CA THR A 227 -5.33 -23.91 15.14
C THR A 227 -3.93 -23.34 15.04
N GLY A 228 -3.09 -23.93 14.21
CA GLY A 228 -1.73 -23.46 14.05
C GLY A 228 -1.01 -24.13 12.92
N ALA A 229 0.27 -23.87 12.82
CA ALA A 229 1.18 -24.51 11.90
C ALA A 229 2.58 -24.58 12.50
N ALA A 230 3.27 -25.68 12.24
CA ALA A 230 4.68 -25.83 12.55
C ALA A 230 5.41 -26.23 11.27
N ASP A 231 6.48 -25.50 10.93
CA ASP A 231 7.35 -25.82 9.82
C ASP A 231 8.78 -25.99 10.32
N ILE A 232 9.49 -26.96 9.80
CA ILE A 232 10.92 -27.17 10.00
C ILE A 232 11.54 -27.42 8.63
N GLY A 233 12.38 -26.49 8.19
CA GLY A 233 13.15 -26.60 6.97
C GLY A 233 14.64 -26.70 7.28
N LEU A 234 15.33 -27.65 6.67
CA LEU A 234 16.77 -27.84 6.78
C LEU A 234 17.36 -28.01 5.37
N GLY A 235 18.53 -27.47 5.14
CA GLY A 235 19.11 -27.48 3.81
C GLY A 235 20.59 -27.18 3.79
N TYR A 236 21.11 -27.04 2.59
CA TYR A 236 22.50 -26.72 2.34
C TYR A 236 22.65 -25.89 1.07
N GLY A 237 23.59 -24.95 1.11
CA GLY A 237 24.09 -24.15 0.00
C GLY A 237 25.61 -23.99 0.19
N ASP A 238 26.10 -22.74 0.29
CA ASP A 238 27.47 -22.51 0.77
C ASP A 238 27.61 -22.90 2.25
N ASP A 239 26.50 -22.71 3.01
CA ASP A 239 26.40 -23.01 4.44
C ASP A 239 25.15 -23.84 4.75
N PHE A 240 25.03 -24.30 6.01
CA PHE A 240 23.84 -24.97 6.53
C PHE A 240 22.65 -24.01 6.57
N LEU A 241 21.52 -24.40 6.00
CA LEU A 241 20.30 -23.62 5.87
C LEU A 241 19.21 -24.11 6.81
N TYR A 242 18.42 -23.16 7.35
CA TYR A 242 17.24 -23.46 8.15
C TYR A 242 16.11 -22.46 7.89
N ASP A 243 14.85 -22.91 7.99
CA ASP A 243 13.62 -22.12 7.88
C ASP A 243 12.55 -22.74 8.79
N CYS A 244 12.36 -22.16 9.98
CA CYS A 244 11.43 -22.68 10.95
C CYS A 244 10.30 -21.68 11.23
N ARG A 245 9.10 -22.20 11.43
CA ARG A 245 7.92 -21.40 11.79
C ARG A 245 7.06 -22.17 12.78
N LEU A 246 6.65 -21.49 13.84
CA LEU A 246 5.63 -21.97 14.77
C LEU A 246 4.57 -20.88 14.91
N VAL A 247 3.31 -21.22 14.62
CA VAL A 247 2.17 -20.30 14.72
C VAL A 247 1.05 -21.00 15.48
N GLY A 248 0.50 -20.32 16.48
CA GLY A 248 -0.69 -20.74 17.20
C GLY A 248 -1.74 -19.64 17.17
N MET A 249 -2.99 -19.98 16.89
CA MET A 249 -4.06 -19.01 16.81
C MET A 249 -5.39 -19.56 17.28
N ARG A 250 -6.23 -18.66 17.82
CA ARG A 250 -7.61 -18.96 18.20
C ARG A 250 -8.49 -17.75 17.97
N PHE A 251 -9.57 -17.94 17.22
CA PHE A 251 -10.50 -16.86 16.88
C PHE A 251 -11.90 -17.19 17.34
N ASN A 252 -12.40 -16.45 18.31
CA ASN A 252 -13.80 -16.50 18.72
C ASN A 252 -14.39 -15.08 18.83
N LYS A 253 -15.70 -14.97 19.11
CA LYS A 253 -16.39 -13.69 19.18
C LYS A 253 -16.03 -12.81 20.37
N LYS A 254 -15.40 -13.35 21.41
CA LYS A 254 -15.04 -12.64 22.65
C LYS A 254 -13.54 -12.48 22.85
N TYR A 255 -12.76 -13.41 22.29
CA TYR A 255 -11.34 -13.49 22.47
C TYR A 255 -10.68 -13.97 21.18
N GLN A 256 -9.67 -13.27 20.75
CA GLN A 256 -8.84 -13.69 19.62
C GLN A 256 -7.37 -13.60 20.00
N THR A 257 -6.58 -14.54 19.54
CA THR A 257 -5.13 -14.52 19.70
C THR A 257 -4.44 -15.11 18.48
N LEU A 258 -3.25 -14.57 18.18
CA LEU A 258 -2.30 -15.13 17.25
C LEU A 258 -0.90 -14.93 17.82
N MET A 259 -0.15 -16.00 17.96
CA MET A 259 1.23 -16.00 18.43
C MET A 259 2.10 -16.71 17.41
N MET A 260 3.30 -16.20 17.18
CA MET A 260 4.23 -16.84 16.25
C MET A 260 5.69 -16.65 16.66
N TYR A 261 6.48 -17.64 16.28
CA TYR A 261 7.93 -17.57 16.23
C TYR A 261 8.40 -18.05 14.86
N LYS A 262 9.32 -17.30 14.28
CA LYS A 262 9.97 -17.64 13.01
C LYS A 262 11.45 -17.40 13.11
N ASN A 263 12.23 -18.26 12.47
CA ASN A 263 13.63 -17.99 12.21
C ASN A 263 14.02 -18.55 10.86
N ASN A 264 14.97 -17.89 10.21
CA ASN A 264 15.55 -18.40 8.96
C ASN A 264 16.90 -17.73 8.64
N ASN A 265 17.67 -18.42 7.79
CA ASN A 265 18.85 -17.89 7.13
C ASN A 265 18.81 -18.08 5.60
N ILE A 266 17.64 -18.21 5.02
CA ILE A 266 17.37 -18.46 3.60
C ILE A 266 16.97 -17.19 2.83
N GLY A 267 17.33 -16.01 3.29
CA GLY A 267 17.06 -14.74 2.63
C GLY A 267 15.62 -14.21 2.77
N LYS A 268 14.78 -14.79 3.62
CA LYS A 268 13.43 -14.26 3.86
C LYS A 268 13.45 -13.14 4.87
N GLN A 269 12.95 -11.97 4.50
CA GLN A 269 12.76 -10.84 5.40
C GLN A 269 11.49 -11.03 6.23
N LEU A 270 11.65 -11.14 7.56
CA LEU A 270 10.53 -11.37 8.50
C LEU A 270 9.92 -10.09 9.04
N ASP A 271 10.65 -8.97 9.02
CA ASP A 271 10.20 -7.66 9.51
C ASP A 271 9.03 -7.08 8.70
N ASN A 272 8.92 -7.42 7.42
CA ASN A 272 7.80 -7.04 6.56
C ASN A 272 6.45 -7.51 7.09
N GLU A 273 6.40 -8.59 7.87
CA GLU A 273 5.15 -9.09 8.44
C GLU A 273 4.61 -8.21 9.57
N VAL A 274 5.49 -7.51 10.30
CA VAL A 274 5.17 -6.69 11.48
C VAL A 274 5.24 -5.18 11.22
N LEU A 275 5.21 -4.76 9.95
CA LEU A 275 5.17 -3.35 9.58
C LEU A 275 3.88 -2.68 10.06
N ASP A 276 3.99 -1.46 10.58
CA ASP A 276 2.84 -0.61 10.92
C ASP A 276 2.32 0.13 9.68
N LEU A 277 1.49 -0.56 8.89
CA LEU A 277 0.97 -0.05 7.63
C LEU A 277 0.04 1.17 7.79
N ALA A 278 -0.61 1.33 8.95
CA ALA A 278 -1.47 2.50 9.20
C ALA A 278 -0.66 3.76 9.55
N ALA A 279 0.48 3.61 10.22
CA ALA A 279 1.38 4.74 10.50
C ALA A 279 1.94 5.32 9.19
N LEU A 280 2.32 4.46 8.26
CA LEU A 280 2.76 4.87 6.92
C LEU A 280 1.69 5.68 6.17
N LEU A 281 0.41 5.30 6.29
CA LEU A 281 -0.70 5.99 5.63
C LEU A 281 -1.03 7.35 6.25
N LYS A 282 -0.82 7.51 7.56
CA LYS A 282 -1.13 8.77 8.28
C LYS A 282 -0.04 9.83 8.14
N GLY A 283 1.10 9.52 7.51
CA GLY A 283 2.22 10.46 7.34
C GLY A 283 2.89 10.89 8.66
N ARG A 284 2.63 10.17 9.76
CA ARG A 284 3.12 10.49 11.11
C ARG A 284 4.53 9.96 11.38
N THR A 285 5.18 9.34 10.39
CA THR A 285 6.49 8.65 10.56
C THR A 285 7.69 9.53 10.20
N GLY A 286 7.51 10.64 9.52
CA GLY A 286 8.63 11.39 8.91
C GLY A 286 9.45 12.27 9.86
N SER A 287 8.88 12.75 10.97
CA SER A 287 9.55 13.65 11.91
C SER A 287 10.46 12.94 12.92
N GLU A 288 10.31 11.64 13.06
CA GLU A 288 10.97 10.82 14.09
C GLU A 288 12.16 10.01 13.57
N SER A 289 12.52 10.13 12.29
CA SER A 289 13.69 9.42 11.73
C SER A 289 14.98 10.11 12.17
N GLY A 290 15.97 9.32 12.57
CA GLY A 290 17.34 9.80 12.82
C GLY A 290 18.01 10.36 11.56
N PHE A 291 19.12 11.05 11.73
CA PHE A 291 19.98 11.48 10.61
C PHE A 291 20.76 10.31 10.03
N LEU A 292 21.25 9.42 10.88
CA LEU A 292 22.00 8.25 10.49
C LEU A 292 21.07 7.05 10.25
N SER A 293 21.31 6.35 9.16
CA SER A 293 20.73 5.04 8.86
C SER A 293 21.81 3.97 8.89
N MET A 294 21.42 2.71 9.01
CA MET A 294 22.34 1.59 8.79
C MET A 294 22.92 1.66 7.37
N MET A 295 24.14 1.18 7.22
CA MET A 295 24.74 1.03 5.90
C MET A 295 23.91 0.03 5.08
N SER A 296 23.72 0.35 3.81
CA SER A 296 23.01 -0.51 2.87
C SER A 296 23.72 -0.49 1.53
N VAL A 297 23.77 -1.63 0.89
CA VAL A 297 24.13 -1.73 -0.52
C VAL A 297 22.90 -1.43 -1.37
N ALA A 298 23.08 -1.11 -2.63
CA ALA A 298 21.99 -0.91 -3.57
C ALA A 298 21.18 -2.22 -3.72
N ALA A 299 19.98 -2.27 -3.16
CA ALA A 299 19.12 -3.45 -3.25
C ALA A 299 18.72 -3.70 -4.71
N PRO A 300 19.00 -4.89 -5.27
CA PRO A 300 18.54 -5.25 -6.61
C PRO A 300 17.04 -5.42 -6.66
N ASP A 301 16.41 -5.22 -7.84
CA ASP A 301 14.99 -5.49 -8.07
C ASP A 301 14.70 -7.00 -8.14
N LEU A 302 15.19 -7.73 -7.17
CA LEU A 302 15.02 -9.18 -6.99
C LEU A 302 14.21 -9.48 -5.73
N ALA A 303 13.69 -10.69 -5.65
CA ALA A 303 13.17 -11.19 -4.39
C ALA A 303 14.32 -11.28 -3.35
N ASP A 304 14.04 -10.88 -2.10
CA ASP A 304 15.05 -10.80 -1.02
C ASP A 304 15.84 -12.10 -0.85
N ASN A 305 15.22 -13.23 -1.03
CA ASN A 305 15.85 -14.54 -0.94
C ASN A 305 16.84 -14.86 -2.09
N ARG A 306 17.10 -13.92 -3.00
CA ARG A 306 18.14 -14.06 -4.03
C ARG A 306 19.48 -13.47 -3.59
N TYR A 307 19.46 -12.43 -2.73
CA TYR A 307 20.67 -11.67 -2.40
C TYR A 307 20.88 -11.42 -0.90
N THR A 308 19.89 -11.69 -0.05
CA THR A 308 20.01 -11.44 1.39
C THR A 308 20.63 -12.63 2.11
N PHE A 309 21.79 -12.42 2.72
CA PHE A 309 22.45 -13.39 3.60
C PHE A 309 22.12 -13.01 5.03
N ASN A 310 21.03 -13.60 5.55
CA ASN A 310 20.45 -13.23 6.84
C ASN A 310 20.60 -14.32 7.91
N ASN A 311 20.36 -13.92 9.15
CA ASN A 311 20.10 -14.79 10.29
C ASN A 311 19.03 -14.10 11.13
N SER A 312 17.76 -14.37 10.79
CA SER A 312 16.61 -13.62 11.29
C SER A 312 15.80 -14.42 12.30
N HIS A 313 15.35 -13.75 13.36
CA HIS A 313 14.43 -14.27 14.37
C HIS A 313 13.31 -13.26 14.58
N LEU A 314 12.07 -13.73 14.54
CA LEU A 314 10.88 -12.94 14.79
C LEU A 314 9.98 -13.66 15.79
N VAL A 315 9.64 -12.98 16.87
CA VAL A 315 8.56 -13.37 17.79
C VAL A 315 7.46 -12.32 17.72
N ALA A 316 6.20 -12.73 17.64
CA ALA A 316 5.07 -11.83 17.70
C ALA A 316 3.89 -12.46 18.43
N GLY A 317 3.18 -11.63 19.22
CA GLY A 317 1.98 -12.01 19.94
C GLY A 317 0.92 -10.91 19.82
N ASN A 318 -0.31 -11.32 19.54
CA ASN A 318 -1.46 -10.45 19.37
C ASN A 318 -2.62 -11.04 20.14
N TRP A 319 -3.23 -10.24 21.01
CA TRP A 319 -4.36 -10.62 21.85
C TRP A 319 -5.43 -9.57 21.76
N LEU A 320 -6.67 -9.99 21.60
CA LEU A 320 -7.86 -9.14 21.61
C LEU A 320 -8.91 -9.74 22.52
N TRP A 321 -9.41 -8.93 23.44
CA TRP A 321 -10.52 -9.26 24.33
C TRP A 321 -11.69 -8.30 24.10
N LYS A 322 -12.87 -8.82 23.91
CA LYS A 322 -14.10 -8.04 24.01
C LYS A 322 -14.42 -7.80 25.48
N THR A 323 -14.21 -6.58 25.95
CA THR A 323 -14.47 -6.16 27.33
C THR A 323 -15.92 -5.80 27.59
N GLY A 324 -16.72 -5.61 26.50
CA GLY A 324 -18.15 -5.33 26.53
C GLY A 324 -18.79 -5.51 25.17
N LYS A 325 -20.08 -5.12 25.04
CA LYS A 325 -20.82 -5.24 23.78
C LYS A 325 -20.15 -4.47 22.62
N ASP A 326 -19.67 -3.26 22.91
CA ASP A 326 -19.08 -2.33 21.95
C ASP A 326 -17.64 -1.96 22.32
N SER A 327 -17.03 -2.62 23.31
CA SER A 327 -15.67 -2.33 23.77
C SER A 327 -14.74 -3.52 23.60
N GLU A 328 -13.49 -3.23 23.31
CA GLU A 328 -12.41 -4.19 23.12
C GLU A 328 -11.08 -3.66 23.61
N LEU A 329 -10.24 -4.55 24.10
CA LEU A 329 -8.84 -4.30 24.43
C LEU A 329 -7.98 -5.18 23.55
N ARG A 330 -7.01 -4.60 22.87
CA ARG A 330 -6.01 -5.29 22.08
C ARG A 330 -4.63 -5.00 22.63
N VAL A 331 -3.83 -6.05 22.79
CA VAL A 331 -2.42 -5.95 23.16
C VAL A 331 -1.60 -6.68 22.11
N GLN A 332 -0.53 -6.07 21.68
CA GLN A 332 0.37 -6.62 20.67
C GLN A 332 1.81 -6.41 21.10
N GLY A 333 2.67 -7.39 20.82
CA GLY A 333 4.10 -7.28 21.04
C GLY A 333 4.86 -8.05 19.97
N ASN A 334 5.98 -7.49 19.53
CA ASN A 334 6.88 -8.22 18.64
C ASN A 334 8.34 -7.85 18.93
N GLY A 335 9.23 -8.82 18.69
CA GLY A 335 10.68 -8.67 18.75
C GLY A 335 11.29 -9.26 17.50
N PHE A 336 12.16 -8.49 16.86
CA PHE A 336 12.89 -8.85 15.66
C PHE A 336 14.38 -8.71 15.87
N ILE A 337 15.13 -9.76 15.62
CA ILE A 337 16.60 -9.76 15.63
C ILE A 337 17.06 -10.32 14.30
N ASP A 338 17.99 -9.62 13.66
CA ASP A 338 18.52 -10.02 12.37
C ASP A 338 20.01 -9.67 12.27
N LYS A 339 20.77 -10.56 11.67
CA LYS A 339 22.12 -10.28 11.19
C LYS A 339 22.13 -10.47 9.68
N THR A 340 22.54 -9.45 8.92
CA THR A 340 22.59 -9.49 7.46
C THR A 340 23.97 -9.11 6.97
N ASP A 341 24.57 -9.96 6.16
CA ASP A 341 25.84 -9.70 5.49
C ASP A 341 25.57 -9.37 4.01
N MET A 342 26.21 -8.31 3.50
CA MET A 342 26.03 -7.78 2.14
C MET A 342 27.36 -7.45 1.51
N GLN A 343 27.47 -7.72 0.21
CA GLN A 343 28.62 -7.34 -0.62
C GLN A 343 28.12 -6.71 -1.91
N ASP A 344 28.69 -5.59 -2.27
CA ASP A 344 28.31 -4.84 -3.46
C ASP A 344 29.54 -4.15 -4.07
N TYR A 345 29.55 -4.10 -5.39
CA TYR A 345 30.41 -3.23 -6.16
C TYR A 345 29.54 -2.20 -6.84
N SER A 346 29.88 -0.93 -6.77
CA SER A 346 29.16 0.13 -7.45
C SER A 346 30.09 1.15 -8.12
N SER A 347 29.65 1.63 -9.27
CA SER A 347 30.25 2.74 -9.98
C SER A 347 29.17 3.81 -10.17
N SER A 348 29.37 4.99 -9.58
CA SER A 348 28.36 6.05 -9.55
C SER A 348 28.87 7.33 -10.20
N THR A 349 28.03 7.91 -11.10
CA THR A 349 28.25 9.21 -11.73
C THR A 349 27.31 10.24 -11.12
N TYR A 350 27.85 11.35 -10.61
CA TYR A 350 27.07 12.41 -9.98
C TYR A 350 26.70 13.50 -10.97
N LEU A 351 25.44 13.56 -11.37
CA LEU A 351 24.89 14.50 -12.34
C LEU A 351 24.79 15.95 -11.80
N THR A 352 25.01 16.14 -10.50
CA THR A 352 25.03 17.46 -9.84
C THR A 352 26.44 18.09 -9.83
N LEU A 353 27.45 17.39 -10.31
CA LEU A 353 28.81 17.89 -10.40
C LEU A 353 29.17 18.13 -11.88
N ALA A 354 29.79 19.28 -12.20
CA ALA A 354 30.06 19.68 -13.59
C ALA A 354 30.96 18.73 -14.36
N ASP A 355 31.93 18.10 -13.67
CA ASP A 355 32.84 17.12 -14.20
C ASP A 355 32.31 15.69 -14.17
N MET A 356 31.09 15.49 -13.61
CA MET A 356 30.41 14.19 -13.46
C MET A 356 31.40 13.08 -13.05
N PRO A 357 32.09 13.21 -11.90
CA PRO A 357 33.11 12.25 -11.50
C PRO A 357 32.51 10.86 -11.32
N VAL A 358 33.24 9.86 -11.81
CA VAL A 358 32.87 8.44 -11.60
C VAL A 358 33.55 7.96 -10.32
N ILE A 359 32.72 7.45 -9.42
CA ILE A 359 33.13 6.97 -8.11
C ILE A 359 32.93 5.47 -8.05
N VAL A 360 34.04 4.75 -7.85
CA VAL A 360 34.03 3.28 -7.73
C VAL A 360 34.15 2.89 -6.27
N GLU A 361 33.21 2.07 -5.82
CA GLU A 361 33.12 1.57 -4.45
C GLU A 361 32.93 0.06 -4.43
N GLU A 362 33.68 -0.61 -3.57
CA GLU A 362 33.41 -1.99 -3.19
C GLU A 362 33.12 -2.02 -1.69
N GLN A 363 31.96 -2.54 -1.31
CA GLN A 363 31.48 -2.52 0.07
C GLN A 363 31.24 -3.93 0.59
N ASN A 364 31.72 -4.17 1.82
CA ASN A 364 31.40 -5.34 2.61
C ASN A 364 30.75 -4.86 3.91
N VAL A 365 29.50 -5.16 4.13
CA VAL A 365 28.71 -4.65 5.26
C VAL A 365 28.06 -5.79 6.03
N SER A 366 28.22 -5.78 7.35
CA SER A 366 27.49 -6.63 8.29
C SER A 366 26.59 -5.78 9.16
N ASN A 367 25.29 -6.00 9.04
CA ASN A 367 24.24 -5.33 9.80
C ASN A 367 23.71 -6.24 10.91
N THR A 368 23.57 -5.69 12.09
CA THR A 368 22.82 -6.32 13.20
C THR A 368 21.67 -5.41 13.58
N ARG A 369 20.44 -5.95 13.51
CA ARG A 369 19.22 -5.27 13.90
C ARG A 369 18.61 -5.93 15.13
N SER A 370 18.13 -5.13 16.08
CA SER A 370 17.37 -5.59 17.23
C SER A 370 16.25 -4.59 17.50
N GLU A 371 15.02 -4.96 17.21
CA GLU A 371 13.85 -4.10 17.28
C GLU A 371 12.76 -4.73 18.14
N TRP A 372 12.19 -3.96 19.08
CA TRP A 372 11.14 -4.38 19.99
C TRP A 372 10.00 -3.38 19.97
N LYS A 373 8.79 -3.88 19.78
CA LYS A 373 7.57 -3.07 19.68
C LYS A 373 6.52 -3.62 20.62
N GLY A 374 5.82 -2.72 21.31
CA GLY A 374 4.66 -3.04 22.14
C GLY A 374 3.54 -2.08 21.88
N GLU A 375 2.30 -2.55 21.83
CA GLU A 375 1.11 -1.73 21.63
C GLU A 375 -0.03 -2.20 22.53
N ALA A 376 -0.70 -1.26 23.20
CA ALA A 376 -1.95 -1.47 23.90
C ALA A 376 -3.02 -0.55 23.35
N ASN A 377 -4.13 -1.10 22.86
CA ASN A 377 -5.22 -0.35 22.26
C ASN A 377 -6.53 -0.68 22.94
N TYR A 378 -7.14 0.30 23.56
CA TYR A 378 -8.52 0.22 24.04
C TYR A 378 -9.45 0.95 23.09
N GLN A 379 -10.56 0.32 22.72
CA GLN A 379 -11.56 0.91 21.87
C GLN A 379 -12.98 0.63 22.39
N TYR A 380 -13.78 1.70 22.50
CA TYR A 380 -15.22 1.63 22.62
C TYR A 380 -15.86 2.19 21.36
N ASN A 381 -16.69 1.40 20.66
CA ASN A 381 -17.27 1.76 19.36
C ASN A 381 -18.79 1.55 19.38
N GLY A 382 -19.49 2.43 20.10
CA GLY A 382 -20.93 2.44 20.22
C GLY A 382 -21.61 3.23 19.09
N SER A 383 -22.95 3.17 19.05
CA SER A 383 -23.76 3.85 18.02
C SER A 383 -23.71 5.38 18.08
N LYS A 384 -23.50 5.96 19.27
CA LYS A 384 -23.43 7.42 19.49
C LYS A 384 -22.05 7.91 19.85
N SER A 385 -21.24 7.06 20.47
CA SER A 385 -19.92 7.45 20.98
C SER A 385 -18.86 6.45 20.53
N PHE A 386 -17.69 6.99 20.29
CA PHE A 386 -16.46 6.24 20.02
C PHE A 386 -15.36 6.80 20.90
N ILE A 387 -14.60 5.90 21.53
CA ILE A 387 -13.41 6.24 22.30
C ILE A 387 -12.31 5.26 21.88
N LYS A 388 -11.14 5.76 21.60
CA LYS A 388 -9.95 4.96 21.30
C LYS A 388 -8.77 5.56 22.05
N ASN A 389 -8.01 4.71 22.72
CA ASN A 389 -6.69 5.06 23.23
C ASN A 389 -5.69 4.00 22.77
N ASN A 390 -4.60 4.44 22.16
CA ASN A 390 -3.58 3.57 21.60
C ASN A 390 -2.20 4.02 22.04
N LEU A 391 -1.59 3.24 22.95
CA LEU A 391 -0.24 3.47 23.46
C LEU A 391 0.72 2.52 22.75
N LYS A 392 1.83 3.05 22.22
CA LYS A 392 2.90 2.29 21.55
C LYS A 392 4.25 2.61 22.16
N GLY A 393 5.05 1.57 22.36
CA GLY A 393 6.46 1.66 22.71
C GLY A 393 7.33 1.00 21.64
N TYR A 394 8.46 1.60 21.35
CA TYR A 394 9.44 1.10 20.39
C TYR A 394 10.86 1.30 20.91
N ILE A 395 11.68 0.24 20.78
CA ILE A 395 13.10 0.28 21.11
C ILE A 395 13.88 -0.40 19.98
N GLU A 396 14.97 0.24 19.58
CA GLU A 396 15.83 -0.21 18.48
C GLU A 396 17.30 -0.10 18.91
N PHE A 397 18.05 -1.20 18.69
CA PHE A 397 19.49 -1.27 18.87
C PHE A 397 20.10 -1.83 17.60
N ASN A 398 20.48 -0.96 16.68
CA ASN A 398 21.05 -1.36 15.41
C ASN A 398 22.53 -1.04 15.36
N LYS A 399 23.27 -1.84 14.56
CA LYS A 399 24.70 -1.67 14.36
C LYS A 399 25.06 -2.14 12.95
N SER A 400 25.78 -1.33 12.23
CA SER A 400 26.44 -1.68 10.97
C SER A 400 27.95 -1.60 11.14
N ILE A 401 28.64 -2.60 10.67
CA ILE A 401 30.11 -2.59 10.55
C ILE A 401 30.41 -2.92 9.10
N GLY A 402 31.36 -2.21 8.51
CA GLY A 402 31.75 -2.50 7.14
C GLY A 402 33.12 -1.99 6.78
N THR A 403 33.59 -2.46 5.64
CA THR A 403 34.76 -1.95 4.96
C THR A 403 34.35 -1.46 3.59
N MET A 404 34.89 -0.35 3.18
CA MET A 404 34.72 0.21 1.85
C MET A 404 36.06 0.39 1.19
N MET A 405 36.18 -0.08 -0.03
CA MET A 405 37.26 0.28 -0.95
C MET A 405 36.73 1.41 -1.84
N TYR A 406 37.31 2.60 -1.72
CA TYR A 406 36.95 3.77 -2.53
C TYR A 406 38.11 4.11 -3.42
N ASN A 407 37.95 3.98 -4.73
CA ASN A 407 39.02 4.19 -5.70
C ASN A 407 40.35 3.54 -5.26
N GLY A 408 40.31 2.33 -4.70
CA GLY A 408 41.45 1.56 -4.23
C GLY A 408 41.93 1.87 -2.81
N GLN A 409 41.32 2.81 -2.08
CA GLN A 409 41.64 3.11 -0.68
C GLN A 409 40.65 2.44 0.27
N ARG A 410 41.18 1.65 1.22
CA ARG A 410 40.35 0.98 2.24
C ARG A 410 39.96 1.94 3.37
N THR A 411 38.67 1.94 3.72
CA THR A 411 38.15 2.68 4.85
C THR A 411 37.27 1.76 5.70
N ASP A 412 37.56 1.64 6.98
CA ASP A 412 36.72 0.92 7.93
C ASP A 412 35.63 1.84 8.47
N MET A 413 34.42 1.31 8.62
CA MET A 413 33.21 2.08 8.98
C MET A 413 32.40 1.36 10.05
N MET A 414 31.76 2.15 10.92
CA MET A 414 30.78 1.66 11.90
C MET A 414 29.68 2.70 12.07
N VAL A 415 28.42 2.24 12.04
CA VAL A 415 27.24 3.07 12.32
C VAL A 415 26.38 2.38 13.38
N LYS A 416 25.94 3.13 14.38
CA LYS A 416 25.05 2.65 15.45
C LYS A 416 23.83 3.57 15.58
N PRO A 417 22.77 3.38 14.78
CA PRO A 417 21.53 4.14 14.90
C PRO A 417 20.64 3.50 15.97
N HIS A 418 20.57 4.06 17.16
CA HIS A 418 19.70 3.62 18.24
C HIS A 418 18.46 4.51 18.33
N LYS A 419 17.31 3.95 18.73
CA LYS A 419 16.08 4.70 18.91
C LYS A 419 15.24 4.12 20.05
N ARG A 420 14.60 5.01 20.82
CA ARG A 420 13.53 4.69 21.77
C ARG A 420 12.39 5.66 21.54
N SER A 421 11.16 5.18 21.48
CA SER A 421 10.02 6.07 21.37
C SER A 421 8.80 5.55 22.10
N ILE A 422 7.99 6.49 22.55
CA ILE A 422 6.65 6.25 23.09
C ILE A 422 5.67 7.16 22.35
N THR A 423 4.53 6.62 21.97
CA THR A 423 3.51 7.32 21.20
C THR A 423 2.13 7.00 21.74
N GLU A 424 1.30 8.02 21.85
CA GLU A 424 -0.12 7.89 22.20
C GLU A 424 -1.00 8.50 21.10
N ASP A 425 -2.09 7.83 20.75
CA ASP A 425 -3.14 8.26 19.81
C ASP A 425 -4.49 8.09 20.52
N PHE A 426 -5.02 9.19 21.05
CA PHE A 426 -6.29 9.26 21.75
C PHE A 426 -7.34 9.90 20.85
N GLN A 427 -8.51 9.28 20.75
CA GLN A 427 -9.60 9.75 19.91
C GLN A 427 -10.94 9.58 20.63
N VAL A 428 -11.76 10.63 20.61
CA VAL A 428 -13.15 10.60 21.08
C VAL A 428 -14.06 11.17 20.00
N SER A 429 -15.17 10.49 19.75
CA SER A 429 -16.22 10.99 18.88
C SER A 429 -17.58 10.81 19.55
N HIS A 430 -18.44 11.81 19.48
CA HIS A 430 -19.81 11.74 19.99
C HIS A 430 -20.79 12.36 19.01
N THR A 431 -21.88 11.62 18.73
CA THR A 431 -22.98 12.08 17.88
C THR A 431 -24.20 12.37 18.76
N THR A 432 -24.66 13.60 18.76
CA THR A 432 -25.83 14.05 19.52
C THR A 432 -27.14 13.53 18.90
N ALA A 433 -28.25 13.63 19.66
CA ALA A 433 -29.58 13.29 19.15
C ALA A 433 -29.99 14.11 17.93
N LYS A 434 -29.51 15.37 17.82
CA LYS A 434 -29.74 16.26 16.67
C LYS A 434 -28.85 15.93 15.47
N GLY A 435 -27.94 14.96 15.59
CA GLY A 435 -27.00 14.54 14.55
C GLY A 435 -25.75 15.41 14.43
N ASN A 436 -25.49 16.32 15.39
CA ASN A 436 -24.21 17.03 15.44
C ASN A 436 -23.12 16.12 15.99
N ILE A 437 -21.87 16.30 15.54
CA ILE A 437 -20.75 15.45 15.90
C ILE A 437 -19.64 16.28 16.51
N TYR A 438 -19.12 15.80 17.62
CA TYR A 438 -17.92 16.29 18.28
C TYR A 438 -16.84 15.23 18.17
N ASN A 439 -15.66 15.58 17.63
CA ASN A 439 -14.48 14.73 17.63
C ASN A 439 -13.36 15.47 18.34
N VAL A 440 -12.61 14.74 19.15
CA VAL A 440 -11.34 15.19 19.73
C VAL A 440 -10.30 14.14 19.39
N ASP A 441 -9.26 14.54 18.72
CA ASP A 441 -8.10 13.71 18.38
C ASP A 441 -6.87 14.33 19.05
N SER A 442 -6.16 13.55 19.85
CA SER A 442 -4.92 13.95 20.49
C SER A 442 -3.86 12.90 20.18
N TYR A 443 -2.78 13.36 19.63
CA TYR A 443 -1.61 12.53 19.32
C TYR A 443 -0.38 13.17 19.92
N TRP A 444 0.45 12.39 20.59
CA TRP A 444 1.79 12.82 20.94
C TRP A 444 2.80 11.67 20.80
N THR A 445 4.02 12.04 20.52
CA THR A 445 5.15 11.13 20.47
C THR A 445 6.37 11.77 21.08
N TYR A 446 7.11 10.99 21.82
CA TYR A 446 8.45 11.32 22.27
C TYR A 446 9.41 10.27 21.73
N SER A 447 10.45 10.72 21.05
CA SER A 447 11.51 9.86 20.53
C SER A 447 12.86 10.36 20.98
N TYR A 448 13.68 9.46 21.47
CA TYR A 448 15.05 9.72 21.85
C TYR A 448 15.97 8.77 21.11
N LEU A 449 16.96 9.33 20.43
CA LEU A 449 17.95 8.63 19.64
C LEU A 449 19.35 8.87 20.26
N PRO A 450 19.68 8.10 21.31
CA PRO A 450 20.89 8.32 22.08
C PRO A 450 22.13 7.84 21.30
N GLY A 451 23.17 8.66 21.30
CA GLY A 451 24.50 8.27 20.88
C GLY A 451 24.55 7.61 19.51
N GLN A 452 23.79 8.13 18.53
CA GLN A 452 23.99 7.69 17.15
C GLN A 452 25.43 7.94 16.77
N LEU A 453 26.15 6.87 16.46
CA LEU A 453 27.58 6.91 16.24
C LEU A 453 27.89 6.56 14.78
N LEU A 454 28.67 7.40 14.13
CA LEU A 454 29.35 7.10 12.87
C LEU A 454 30.86 7.15 13.11
N THR A 455 31.57 6.09 12.74
CA THR A 455 33.03 6.09 12.68
C THR A 455 33.45 5.77 11.25
N ILE A 456 34.28 6.58 10.66
CA ILE A 456 34.79 6.42 9.30
C ILE A 456 36.24 6.87 9.23
N GLY A 457 37.17 5.98 8.84
CA GLY A 457 38.57 6.31 8.65
C GLY A 457 39.25 6.89 9.89
N GLY A 458 38.79 6.56 11.11
CA GLY A 458 39.29 7.10 12.37
C GLY A 458 38.55 8.34 12.89
N MET A 459 37.77 9.03 12.06
CA MET A 459 36.90 10.14 12.46
C MET A 459 35.60 9.58 13.11
N THR A 460 35.14 10.22 14.16
CA THR A 460 33.92 9.81 14.88
C THR A 460 32.94 10.96 15.02
N GLU A 461 31.67 10.76 14.56
CA GLU A 461 30.55 11.66 14.81
C GLU A 461 29.57 11.01 15.78
N ARG A 462 29.16 11.74 16.82
CA ARG A 462 28.10 11.36 17.75
C ARG A 462 26.93 12.31 17.62
N LEU A 463 25.72 11.74 17.51
CA LEU A 463 24.48 12.48 17.44
C LEU A 463 23.58 12.08 18.61
N ASN A 464 23.11 13.05 19.37
CA ASN A 464 22.08 12.91 20.40
C ASN A 464 20.84 13.67 19.95
N LEU A 465 19.75 12.96 19.68
CA LEU A 465 18.54 13.53 19.11
C LEU A 465 17.37 13.30 20.03
N GLY A 466 16.66 14.36 20.36
CA GLY A 466 15.41 14.33 21.11
C GLY A 466 14.28 14.95 20.29
N PHE A 467 13.16 14.24 20.15
CA PHE A 467 11.98 14.73 19.43
C PHE A 467 10.75 14.61 20.33
N PHE A 468 10.02 15.69 20.45
CA PHE A 468 8.67 15.67 20.98
C PHE A 468 7.74 16.31 19.96
N SER A 469 6.66 15.63 19.61
CA SER A 469 5.64 16.16 18.71
C SER A 469 4.27 15.90 19.29
N THR A 470 3.40 16.91 19.25
CA THR A 470 1.99 16.73 19.60
C THR A 470 1.09 17.40 18.56
N GLN A 471 -0.03 16.74 18.27
CA GLN A 471 -1.08 17.19 17.36
C GLN A 471 -2.42 17.02 18.07
N ASN A 472 -3.09 18.12 18.33
CA ASN A 472 -4.38 18.13 19.02
C ASN A 472 -5.41 18.79 18.13
N GLU A 473 -6.51 18.11 17.90
CA GLU A 473 -7.58 18.57 17.02
C GLU A 473 -8.93 18.42 17.69
N MET A 474 -9.74 19.45 17.59
CA MET A 474 -11.16 19.41 17.97
C MET A 474 -12.01 19.72 16.75
N GLN A 475 -12.91 18.81 16.41
CA GLN A 475 -13.83 18.98 15.29
C GLN A 475 -15.27 19.06 15.81
N TYR A 476 -15.98 20.03 15.31
CA TYR A 476 -17.41 20.19 15.50
C TYR A 476 -18.12 20.18 14.15
N LYS A 477 -18.94 19.14 13.91
CA LYS A 477 -19.77 19.00 12.70
C LYS A 477 -21.21 19.35 13.04
N LEU A 478 -21.67 20.48 12.52
CA LEU A 478 -23.04 20.94 12.65
C LEU A 478 -23.87 20.39 11.48
N LYS A 479 -24.96 19.71 11.81
CA LYS A 479 -25.92 19.25 10.80
C LYS A 479 -26.83 20.40 10.40
N VAL A 480 -26.80 20.80 9.13
CA VAL A 480 -27.65 21.86 8.54
C VAL A 480 -28.50 21.24 7.42
N GLY A 481 -29.73 20.85 7.75
CA GLY A 481 -30.57 20.07 6.84
C GLY A 481 -29.95 18.72 6.50
N ARG A 482 -29.66 18.49 5.21
CA ARG A 482 -28.95 17.31 4.72
C ARG A 482 -27.42 17.48 4.62
N HIS A 483 -26.88 18.64 4.94
CA HIS A 483 -25.49 18.99 4.83
C HIS A 483 -24.81 19.03 6.20
N TYR A 484 -23.48 18.98 6.20
CA TYR A 484 -22.67 19.13 7.40
C TYR A 484 -21.67 20.29 7.20
N LEU A 485 -21.73 21.27 8.09
CA LEU A 485 -20.66 22.26 8.27
C LEU A 485 -19.70 21.71 9.32
N ASN A 486 -18.48 21.46 8.93
CA ASN A 486 -17.44 20.99 9.82
C ASN A 486 -16.48 22.14 10.15
N ASN A 487 -16.23 22.35 11.43
CA ASN A 487 -15.20 23.26 11.95
C ASN A 487 -14.17 22.42 12.69
N GLU A 488 -12.92 22.57 12.32
CA GLU A 488 -11.78 21.89 12.96
C GLU A 488 -10.83 22.94 13.51
N LEU A 489 -10.56 22.90 14.79
CA LEU A 489 -9.54 23.69 15.47
C LEU A 489 -8.41 22.77 15.84
N GLY A 490 -7.19 23.16 15.58
CA GLY A 490 -6.04 22.32 15.88
C GLY A 490 -4.81 23.09 16.32
N MET A 491 -3.97 22.38 17.06
CA MET A 491 -2.67 22.87 17.52
C MET A 491 -1.65 21.73 17.37
N ASN A 492 -0.56 22.03 16.67
CA ASN A 492 0.60 21.16 16.53
C ASN A 492 1.80 21.86 17.19
N TYR A 493 2.56 21.09 17.95
CA TYR A 493 3.83 21.56 18.51
C TYR A 493 4.89 20.50 18.30
N ASP A 494 6.02 20.90 17.69
CA ASP A 494 7.20 20.09 17.48
C ASP A 494 8.39 20.71 18.19
N TYR A 495 9.10 19.90 18.96
CA TYR A 495 10.35 20.24 19.62
C TYR A 495 11.41 19.23 19.18
N GLN A 496 12.54 19.73 18.69
CA GLN A 496 13.68 18.88 18.30
C GLN A 496 14.96 19.45 18.93
N SER A 497 15.64 18.59 19.66
CA SER A 497 16.97 18.86 20.21
C SER A 497 17.99 18.01 19.48
N ILE A 498 19.00 18.67 18.92
CA ILE A 498 20.04 18.04 18.10
C ILE A 498 21.40 18.37 18.67
N GLY A 499 22.05 17.40 19.30
CA GLY A 499 23.43 17.49 19.80
C GLY A 499 24.38 16.78 18.86
N VAL A 500 25.46 17.44 18.47
CA VAL A 500 26.53 16.91 17.60
C VAL A 500 27.87 17.09 18.27
N ALA A 501 28.66 16.03 18.29
CA ALA A 501 30.07 16.05 18.67
C ALA A 501 30.90 15.33 17.62
N MET A 502 31.97 15.95 17.18
CA MET A 502 32.97 15.37 16.28
C MET A 502 34.21 15.01 17.08
N ASP A 503 34.66 13.78 16.96
CA ASP A 503 35.81 13.22 17.67
C ASP A 503 35.75 13.49 19.19
N GLU A 504 36.71 14.25 19.75
CA GLU A 504 36.77 14.62 21.15
C GLU A 504 36.17 16.02 21.43
N GLU A 505 35.59 16.69 20.41
CA GLU A 505 34.98 17.99 20.62
C GLU A 505 33.77 17.91 21.57
N ALA A 506 33.54 19.03 22.26
CA ALA A 506 32.32 19.18 23.08
C ALA A 506 31.07 19.18 22.23
N GLU A 507 30.02 18.52 22.72
CA GLU A 507 28.71 18.46 22.06
C GLU A 507 28.11 19.86 21.88
N LYS A 508 27.78 20.20 20.63
CA LYS A 508 27.05 21.43 20.27
C LYS A 508 25.57 21.08 20.11
N THR A 509 24.73 21.56 21.00
CA THR A 509 23.28 21.29 20.99
C THR A 509 22.53 22.48 20.42
N ASN A 510 21.61 22.21 19.51
CA ASN A 510 20.69 23.17 18.92
C ASN A 510 19.25 22.70 19.03
N VAL A 511 18.36 23.66 19.19
CA VAL A 511 16.93 23.41 19.38
C VAL A 511 16.12 24.04 18.26
N TYR A 512 15.25 23.25 17.66
CA TYR A 512 14.21 23.69 16.75
C TYR A 512 12.86 23.53 17.40
N GLN A 513 11.99 24.54 17.22
CA GLN A 513 10.61 24.52 17.69
C GLN A 513 9.67 24.99 16.60
N LEU A 514 8.51 24.35 16.50
CA LEU A 514 7.41 24.75 15.64
C LEU A 514 6.11 24.73 16.45
N LEU A 515 5.41 25.84 16.50
CA LEU A 515 4.02 25.91 16.96
C LEU A 515 3.14 26.25 15.75
N ARG A 516 2.14 25.44 15.46
CA ARG A 516 1.14 25.70 14.44
C ARG A 516 -0.26 25.62 15.04
N MET A 517 -1.01 26.71 15.00
CA MET A 517 -2.42 26.75 15.37
C MET A 517 -3.25 26.95 14.12
N TYR A 518 -4.39 26.29 14.01
CA TYR A 518 -5.20 26.43 12.81
C TYR A 518 -6.69 26.27 13.06
N TRP A 519 -7.45 26.89 12.17
CA TRP A 519 -8.87 26.68 11.98
C TRP A 519 -9.11 26.18 10.56
N SER A 520 -9.90 25.11 10.44
CA SER A 520 -10.14 24.47 9.15
C SER A 520 -11.64 24.22 8.94
N PRO A 521 -12.40 25.26 8.48
CA PRO A 521 -13.78 25.07 8.08
C PRO A 521 -13.90 24.21 6.83
N SER A 522 -14.90 23.34 6.78
CA SER A 522 -15.21 22.57 5.59
C SER A 522 -16.71 22.29 5.47
N MET A 523 -17.20 22.23 4.23
CA MET A 523 -18.60 21.93 3.93
C MET A 523 -18.68 20.92 2.78
N SER A 524 -19.63 19.99 2.89
CA SER A 524 -19.91 19.01 1.83
C SER A 524 -21.35 19.19 1.35
N PHE A 525 -21.49 19.36 0.04
CA PHE A 525 -22.74 19.52 -0.67
C PHE A 525 -23.11 18.23 -1.39
N LEU A 526 -24.35 17.80 -1.28
CA LEU A 526 -24.88 16.61 -1.95
C LEU A 526 -25.94 17.05 -2.97
N PHE A 527 -25.67 16.81 -4.25
CA PHE A 527 -26.57 17.09 -5.37
C PHE A 527 -26.84 15.79 -6.15
N GLY A 528 -27.93 15.10 -5.82
CA GLY A 528 -28.22 13.79 -6.39
C GLY A 528 -27.08 12.80 -6.10
N LYS A 529 -26.37 12.35 -7.14
CA LYS A 529 -25.24 11.43 -7.04
C LYS A 529 -23.87 12.15 -6.94
N HIS A 530 -23.87 13.48 -6.92
CA HIS A 530 -22.65 14.27 -6.81
C HIS A 530 -22.41 14.70 -5.36
N ARG A 531 -21.16 14.66 -4.93
CA ARG A 531 -20.70 15.22 -3.67
C ARG A 531 -19.56 16.19 -3.96
N ILE A 532 -19.71 17.42 -3.50
CA ILE A 532 -18.68 18.46 -3.57
C ILE A 532 -18.27 18.82 -2.15
N GLY A 533 -16.99 18.71 -1.83
CA GLY A 533 -16.41 19.12 -0.56
C GLY A 533 -15.52 20.35 -0.76
N ILE A 534 -15.69 21.37 0.05
CA ILE A 534 -14.82 22.54 0.10
C ILE A 534 -14.22 22.59 1.49
N LYS A 535 -12.91 22.74 1.58
CA LYS A 535 -12.16 22.87 2.82
C LYS A 535 -11.14 24.01 2.67
N SER A 536 -10.91 24.77 3.73
CA SER A 536 -9.77 25.68 3.82
C SER A 536 -9.14 25.55 5.19
N LYS A 537 -7.82 25.43 5.26
CA LYS A 537 -7.08 25.45 6.52
C LYS A 537 -6.36 26.77 6.66
N ILE A 538 -6.79 27.60 7.62
CA ILE A 538 -6.16 28.87 7.95
C ILE A 538 -5.30 28.62 9.17
N SER A 539 -4.00 28.85 9.06
CA SER A 539 -3.08 28.51 10.14
C SER A 539 -2.06 29.61 10.40
N TYR A 540 -1.80 29.83 11.68
CA TYR A 540 -0.66 30.60 12.17
C TYR A 540 0.43 29.60 12.54
N ALA A 541 1.65 29.78 11.99
CA ALA A 541 2.81 28.95 12.30
C ALA A 541 3.96 29.85 12.78
N ARG A 542 4.56 29.49 13.92
CA ARG A 542 5.76 30.09 14.46
C ARG A 542 6.87 29.07 14.50
N GLN A 543 7.97 29.36 13.82
CA GLN A 543 9.19 28.56 13.83
C GLN A 543 10.30 29.29 14.56
N SER A 544 11.15 28.56 15.27
CA SER A 544 12.38 29.11 15.86
C SER A 544 13.52 28.10 15.80
N TYR A 545 14.68 28.60 15.45
CA TYR A 545 15.95 27.87 15.46
C TYR A 545 17.09 28.86 15.74
N ARG A 546 17.77 28.74 16.87
CA ARG A 546 18.76 29.73 17.32
C ARG A 546 18.16 31.17 17.31
N GLU A 547 18.77 32.06 16.54
CA GLU A 547 18.32 33.44 16.34
C GLU A 547 17.26 33.57 15.23
N SER A 548 17.17 32.59 14.34
CA SER A 548 16.21 32.60 13.24
C SER A 548 14.80 32.31 13.76
N ARG A 549 13.89 33.27 13.51
CA ARG A 549 12.47 33.17 13.87
C ARG A 549 11.61 33.61 12.69
N SER A 550 10.57 32.81 12.40
CA SER A 550 9.60 33.19 11.39
C SER A 550 8.16 32.97 11.89
N ASN A 551 7.28 33.83 11.47
CA ASN A 551 5.84 33.75 11.71
C ASN A 551 5.15 33.75 10.36
N HIS A 552 4.25 32.82 10.13
CA HIS A 552 3.53 32.67 8.88
C HIS A 552 2.03 32.58 9.13
N LEU A 553 1.25 33.28 8.30
CA LEU A 553 -0.18 33.05 8.17
C LEU A 553 -0.43 32.34 6.84
N TRP A 554 -0.90 31.11 6.88
CA TRP A 554 -1.13 30.30 5.68
C TRP A 554 -2.60 30.00 5.48
N ILE A 555 -2.99 29.92 4.22
CA ILE A 555 -4.33 29.50 3.79
C ILE A 555 -4.11 28.32 2.85
N ASP A 556 -4.64 27.15 3.23
CA ASP A 556 -4.53 25.89 2.50
C ASP A 556 -5.92 25.49 1.98
N PRO A 557 -6.39 25.99 0.82
CA PRO A 557 -7.68 25.63 0.25
C PRO A 557 -7.64 24.26 -0.41
N ALA A 558 -8.77 23.53 -0.33
CA ALA A 558 -8.96 22.27 -1.04
C ALA A 558 -10.41 22.12 -1.49
N VAL A 559 -10.59 21.55 -2.69
CA VAL A 559 -11.90 21.20 -3.26
C VAL A 559 -11.85 19.76 -3.73
N GLY A 560 -12.85 18.99 -3.33
CA GLY A 560 -13.03 17.61 -3.77
C GLY A 560 -14.40 17.42 -4.42
N TRP A 561 -14.46 16.64 -5.47
CA TRP A 561 -15.68 16.24 -6.15
C TRP A 561 -15.71 14.73 -6.32
N ASN A 562 -16.86 14.11 -6.01
CA ASN A 562 -17.11 12.70 -6.20
C ASN A 562 -18.48 12.51 -6.86
N TRP A 563 -18.56 11.66 -7.88
CA TRP A 563 -19.76 11.36 -8.62
C TRP A 563 -19.93 9.85 -8.83
N LYS A 564 -20.92 9.25 -8.15
CA LYS A 564 -21.36 7.88 -8.40
C LYS A 564 -22.33 7.88 -9.60
N ALA A 565 -21.76 7.88 -10.82
CA ALA A 565 -22.54 7.95 -12.06
C ALA A 565 -23.50 6.76 -12.17
N THR A 566 -23.02 5.55 -11.87
CA THR A 566 -23.78 4.31 -11.82
C THR A 566 -23.38 3.49 -10.58
N VAL A 567 -24.00 2.33 -10.40
CA VAL A 567 -23.60 1.37 -9.34
C VAL A 567 -22.16 0.87 -9.53
N VAL A 568 -21.68 0.85 -10.78
CA VAL A 568 -20.38 0.31 -11.16
C VAL A 568 -19.35 1.38 -11.54
N SER A 569 -19.75 2.65 -11.64
CA SER A 569 -18.88 3.73 -12.16
C SER A 569 -18.85 4.91 -11.18
N GLU A 570 -17.64 5.29 -10.78
CA GLU A 570 -17.37 6.42 -9.89
C GLU A 570 -16.27 7.31 -10.46
N PHE A 571 -16.50 8.63 -10.44
CA PHE A 571 -15.52 9.67 -10.77
C PHE A 571 -15.20 10.46 -9.52
N SER A 572 -13.93 10.83 -9.35
CA SER A 572 -13.51 11.76 -8.31
C SER A 572 -12.46 12.73 -8.84
N ALA A 573 -12.43 13.93 -8.29
CA ALA A 573 -11.40 14.92 -8.54
C ALA A 573 -11.10 15.71 -7.26
N ASN A 574 -9.83 16.01 -7.02
CA ASN A 574 -9.39 16.77 -5.88
C ASN A 574 -8.35 17.79 -6.31
N VAL A 575 -8.47 19.00 -5.81
CA VAL A 575 -7.50 20.09 -5.96
C VAL A 575 -7.21 20.63 -4.58
N GLY A 576 -5.93 20.80 -4.24
CA GLY A 576 -5.54 21.35 -2.95
C GLY A 576 -4.22 22.08 -3.03
N TYR A 577 -4.12 23.16 -2.27
CA TYR A 577 -2.90 23.89 -2.03
C TYR A 577 -2.51 23.75 -0.57
N ALA A 578 -1.23 23.53 -0.28
CA ALA A 578 -0.73 23.34 1.07
C ALA A 578 0.61 24.02 1.30
N ASN A 579 0.76 24.57 2.49
CA ASN A 579 1.99 25.16 3.00
C ASN A 579 2.55 24.28 4.12
N ALA A 580 3.83 23.95 4.06
CA ALA A 580 4.50 23.14 5.06
C ALA A 580 5.77 23.83 5.56
N PRO A 581 5.96 23.95 6.89
CA PRO A 581 7.20 24.45 7.45
C PRO A 581 8.34 23.48 7.16
N LEU A 582 9.54 24.00 6.98
CA LEU A 582 10.74 23.16 6.98
C LEU A 582 10.92 22.55 8.36
N MET A 583 11.24 21.27 8.40
CA MET A 583 11.53 20.55 9.64
C MET A 583 12.98 20.77 10.08
N GLY A 584 13.28 20.57 11.37
CA GLY A 584 14.57 20.84 11.98
C GLY A 584 15.75 20.24 11.22
N ARG A 585 15.64 18.99 10.72
CA ARG A 585 16.72 18.36 9.93
C ARG A 585 16.99 19.00 8.55
N SER A 586 16.09 19.88 8.07
CA SER A 586 16.29 20.68 6.85
C SER A 586 16.74 22.12 7.17
N ILE A 587 16.83 22.47 8.46
CA ILE A 587 17.24 23.79 8.94
C ILE A 587 18.64 23.74 9.55
N TYR A 588 18.98 22.63 10.19
CA TYR A 588 20.17 22.43 10.99
C TYR A 588 21.46 22.72 10.21
N ASP A 589 22.24 23.71 10.67
CA ASP A 589 23.38 24.31 9.96
C ASP A 589 24.74 23.74 10.35
N THR A 590 24.82 22.88 11.36
CA THR A 590 26.06 22.14 11.65
C THR A 590 26.18 20.99 10.64
N PRO A 591 27.36 20.76 10.04
CA PRO A 591 27.59 19.62 9.17
C PRO A 591 27.24 18.31 9.88
N ILE A 592 26.40 17.48 9.26
CA ILE A 592 25.99 16.17 9.79
C ILE A 592 26.09 15.12 8.69
N PHE A 593 26.67 13.97 9.01
CA PHE A 593 26.60 12.81 8.14
C PHE A 593 25.20 12.23 8.11
N THR A 594 24.64 12.08 6.91
CA THR A 594 23.34 11.42 6.65
C THR A 594 23.54 9.98 6.18
N SER A 595 24.76 9.67 5.72
CA SER A 595 25.23 8.31 5.42
C SER A 595 26.72 8.24 5.71
N TYR A 596 27.31 7.09 5.50
CA TYR A 596 28.74 6.87 5.76
C TYR A 596 29.68 7.82 5.00
N ARG A 597 29.26 8.49 3.95
CA ARG A 597 30.07 9.48 3.23
C ARG A 597 29.31 10.75 2.80
N THR A 598 28.03 10.83 3.01
CA THR A 598 27.26 12.01 2.63
C THR A 598 27.09 12.93 3.82
N GLN A 599 27.70 14.09 3.75
CA GLN A 599 27.57 15.15 4.73
C GLN A 599 26.58 16.20 4.22
N LYS A 600 25.69 16.66 5.10
CA LYS A 600 24.70 17.69 4.78
C LYS A 600 24.86 18.90 5.67
N VAL A 601 24.80 20.09 5.06
CA VAL A 601 24.87 21.38 5.74
C VAL A 601 23.68 22.21 5.28
N ASN A 602 22.82 22.63 6.23
CA ASN A 602 21.69 23.50 5.93
C ASN A 602 22.02 24.96 6.31
N ARG A 603 21.03 25.88 6.13
CA ARG A 603 21.27 27.33 6.23
C ARG A 603 21.11 27.89 7.62
N GLY A 604 20.58 27.17 8.59
CA GLY A 604 20.22 27.69 9.90
C GLY A 604 19.01 28.65 9.87
N LYS A 605 18.22 28.64 8.79
CA LYS A 605 17.09 29.55 8.59
C LYS A 605 15.77 28.79 8.58
N THR A 606 14.77 29.34 9.26
CA THR A 606 13.38 28.87 9.20
C THR A 606 12.75 29.29 7.87
N ASP A 607 12.05 28.38 7.21
CA ASP A 607 11.42 28.59 5.90
C ASP A 607 10.24 27.63 5.69
N ALA A 608 9.60 27.68 4.52
CA ALA A 608 8.46 26.85 4.18
C ALA A 608 8.54 26.35 2.74
N THR A 609 7.81 25.28 2.46
CA THR A 609 7.54 24.79 1.13
C THR A 609 6.07 24.94 0.78
N HIS A 610 5.78 25.12 -0.50
CA HIS A 610 4.45 25.31 -1.05
C HIS A 610 4.14 24.19 -2.02
N SER A 611 2.95 23.62 -1.96
CA SER A 611 2.55 22.55 -2.86
C SER A 611 1.14 22.73 -3.40
N LEU A 612 0.98 22.45 -4.69
CA LEU A 612 -0.29 22.32 -5.39
C LEU A 612 -0.44 20.87 -5.86
N HIS A 613 -1.55 20.25 -5.51
CA HIS A 613 -1.87 18.91 -5.99
C HIS A 613 -3.24 18.90 -6.67
N VAL A 614 -3.30 18.23 -7.81
CA VAL A 614 -4.53 17.99 -8.57
C VAL A 614 -4.56 16.52 -8.89
N THR A 615 -5.65 15.86 -8.55
CA THR A 615 -5.86 14.46 -8.90
C THR A 615 -7.27 14.27 -9.44
N ALA A 616 -7.42 13.42 -10.44
CA ALA A 616 -8.71 12.90 -10.83
C ALA A 616 -8.64 11.36 -10.87
N ALA A 617 -9.76 10.70 -10.69
CA ALA A 617 -9.82 9.26 -10.82
C ALA A 617 -11.16 8.83 -11.41
N TYR A 618 -11.11 7.78 -12.22
CA TYR A 618 -12.28 7.03 -12.64
C TYR A 618 -12.12 5.58 -12.17
N LYS A 619 -13.16 5.05 -11.54
CA LYS A 619 -13.23 3.65 -11.10
C LYS A 619 -14.44 2.98 -11.74
N TYR A 620 -14.21 1.78 -12.26
CA TYR A 620 -15.24 0.88 -12.77
C TYR A 620 -15.15 -0.45 -12.03
N THR A 621 -16.21 -0.83 -11.33
CA THR A 621 -16.27 -2.04 -10.51
C THR A 621 -17.49 -2.86 -10.92
N ASN A 622 -17.30 -3.91 -11.71
CA ASN A 622 -18.38 -4.79 -12.11
C ASN A 622 -18.11 -6.23 -11.63
N PRO A 623 -18.63 -6.60 -10.44
CA PRO A 623 -18.43 -7.93 -9.87
C PRO A 623 -19.05 -9.05 -10.72
N VAL A 624 -20.17 -8.78 -11.40
CA VAL A 624 -20.89 -9.77 -12.23
C VAL A 624 -20.03 -10.19 -13.42
N SER A 625 -19.44 -9.22 -14.10
CA SER A 625 -18.53 -9.50 -15.21
C SER A 625 -17.10 -9.85 -14.74
N GLY A 626 -16.76 -9.61 -13.47
CA GLY A 626 -15.41 -9.76 -12.91
C GLY A 626 -14.40 -8.76 -13.50
N LEU A 627 -14.88 -7.60 -14.02
CA LEU A 627 -14.04 -6.54 -14.61
C LEU A 627 -13.91 -5.37 -13.64
N PHE A 628 -12.66 -5.03 -13.35
CA PHE A 628 -12.27 -3.89 -12.52
C PHE A 628 -11.28 -3.02 -13.30
N PHE A 629 -11.53 -1.73 -13.32
CA PHE A 629 -10.70 -0.76 -14.02
C PHE A 629 -10.57 0.51 -13.18
N ASN A 630 -9.38 1.08 -13.12
CA ASN A 630 -9.18 2.43 -12.63
C ASN A 630 -8.17 3.18 -13.49
N ILE A 631 -8.31 4.50 -13.54
CA ILE A 631 -7.32 5.42 -14.10
C ILE A 631 -7.26 6.65 -13.21
N ARG A 632 -6.05 7.17 -13.00
CA ARG A 632 -5.78 8.30 -12.11
C ARG A 632 -4.72 9.22 -12.74
N PRO A 633 -5.10 10.28 -13.44
CA PRO A 633 -4.22 11.39 -13.75
C PRO A 633 -3.94 12.23 -12.49
N SER A 634 -2.73 12.80 -12.40
CA SER A 634 -2.30 13.67 -11.33
C SER A 634 -1.37 14.77 -11.81
N TYR A 635 -1.42 15.90 -11.13
CA TYR A 635 -0.45 16.99 -11.26
C TYR A 635 -0.04 17.41 -9.85
N ASN A 636 1.25 17.44 -9.60
CA ASN A 636 1.82 17.91 -8.34
C ASN A 636 2.90 18.96 -8.65
N ARG A 637 2.86 20.09 -7.95
CA ARG A 637 3.93 21.09 -7.97
C ARG A 637 4.32 21.40 -6.55
N MET A 638 5.62 21.37 -6.29
CA MET A 638 6.22 21.78 -5.03
C MET A 638 7.28 22.85 -5.30
N SER A 639 7.34 23.86 -4.47
CA SER A 639 8.36 24.91 -4.55
C SER A 639 8.83 25.32 -3.16
N GLY A 640 10.03 25.87 -3.10
CA GLY A 640 10.67 26.35 -1.87
C GLY A 640 11.98 27.06 -2.19
N ASN A 641 12.72 27.47 -1.16
CA ASN A 641 13.89 28.33 -1.29
C ASN A 641 15.18 27.61 -0.89
N ILE A 642 15.27 26.29 -1.15
CA ILE A 642 16.45 25.51 -0.81
C ILE A 642 16.83 24.60 -1.98
N LEU A 643 17.90 24.95 -2.69
CA LEU A 643 18.65 24.02 -3.53
C LEU A 643 19.96 23.65 -2.85
N TYR A 644 20.39 22.40 -3.02
CA TYR A 644 21.66 21.94 -2.50
C TYR A 644 22.72 21.99 -3.57
N GLU A 645 23.80 22.67 -3.25
CA GLU A 645 25.06 22.59 -4.00
C GLU A 645 25.84 21.40 -3.53
N SER A 646 26.32 20.61 -4.48
CA SER A 646 27.07 19.38 -4.23
C SER A 646 28.55 19.59 -4.51
N ALA A 647 29.42 19.09 -3.63
CA ALA A 647 30.88 19.09 -3.79
C ALA A 647 31.45 17.76 -3.31
N MET A 648 32.55 17.36 -3.91
CA MET A 648 33.37 16.24 -3.44
C MET A 648 34.62 16.79 -2.74
N ASN A 649 34.79 16.43 -1.46
CA ASN A 649 35.99 16.75 -0.67
C ASN A 649 36.66 15.42 -0.27
N GLY A 650 37.61 14.96 -1.11
CA GLY A 650 38.18 13.61 -0.97
C GLY A 650 37.08 12.54 -1.13
N ASN A 651 36.86 11.75 -0.08
CA ASN A 651 35.86 10.67 -0.08
C ASN A 651 34.46 11.14 0.41
N ILE A 652 34.32 12.40 0.81
CA ILE A 652 33.07 12.93 1.39
C ILE A 652 32.32 13.72 0.32
N TYR A 653 31.09 13.31 0.08
CA TYR A 653 30.10 14.04 -0.72
C TYR A 653 29.33 15.01 0.18
N THR A 654 29.57 16.30 -0.02
CA THR A 654 28.95 17.36 0.79
C THR A 654 27.80 18.00 0.00
N MET A 655 26.65 18.13 0.64
CA MET A 655 25.47 18.84 0.16
C MET A 655 25.26 20.09 1.01
N THR A 656 25.49 21.26 0.44
CA THR A 656 25.32 22.56 1.12
C THR A 656 24.05 23.25 0.62
N ALA A 657 23.14 23.58 1.54
CA ALA A 657 21.94 24.30 1.20
C ALA A 657 22.23 25.77 0.82
N THR A 658 21.63 26.22 -0.27
CA THR A 658 21.73 27.61 -0.76
C THR A 658 20.38 28.32 -0.64
N ASP A 659 20.34 29.63 -0.83
CA ASP A 659 19.11 30.44 -0.88
C ASP A 659 18.46 30.45 -2.28
N LYS A 660 18.81 29.50 -3.14
CA LYS A 660 18.23 29.38 -4.47
C LYS A 660 16.84 28.77 -4.41
N GLU A 661 15.90 29.35 -5.16
CA GLU A 661 14.57 28.80 -5.31
C GLU A 661 14.58 27.49 -6.12
N TYR A 662 13.71 26.58 -5.76
CA TYR A 662 13.43 25.39 -6.56
C TYR A 662 11.95 25.22 -6.83
N ALA A 663 11.65 24.63 -7.94
CA ALA A 663 10.33 24.10 -8.25
C ALA A 663 10.46 22.67 -8.77
N MET A 664 9.62 21.79 -8.30
CA MET A 664 9.47 20.45 -8.84
C MET A 664 8.01 20.26 -9.23
N GLN A 665 7.75 19.89 -10.47
CA GLN A 665 6.41 19.60 -10.96
C GLN A 665 6.36 18.22 -11.58
N THR A 666 5.33 17.45 -11.24
CA THR A 666 5.12 16.10 -11.78
C THR A 666 3.73 16.00 -12.40
N ILE A 667 3.69 15.65 -13.68
CA ILE A 667 2.47 15.23 -14.37
C ILE A 667 2.51 13.72 -14.46
N GLY A 668 1.50 13.05 -13.93
CA GLY A 668 1.44 11.60 -13.91
C GLY A 668 0.10 11.06 -14.38
N VAL A 669 0.12 9.87 -14.95
CA VAL A 669 -1.07 9.06 -15.16
C VAL A 669 -0.77 7.63 -14.76
N SER A 670 -1.67 7.03 -14.00
CA SER A 670 -1.60 5.60 -13.66
C SER A 670 -2.95 4.94 -13.89
N GLY A 671 -2.94 3.69 -14.28
CA GLY A 671 -4.15 2.93 -14.52
C GLY A 671 -3.94 1.44 -14.35
N ARG A 672 -5.03 0.75 -14.02
CA ARG A 672 -5.03 -0.70 -13.90
C ARG A 672 -6.34 -1.28 -14.40
N VAL A 673 -6.23 -2.39 -15.10
CA VAL A 673 -7.36 -3.24 -15.49
C VAL A 673 -7.12 -4.62 -14.89
N SER A 674 -8.13 -5.22 -14.27
CA SER A 674 -8.11 -6.62 -13.90
C SER A 674 -9.42 -7.31 -14.29
N LYS A 675 -9.30 -8.49 -14.88
CA LYS A 675 -10.43 -9.28 -15.38
C LYS A 675 -10.33 -10.71 -14.86
N SER A 676 -11.38 -11.15 -14.19
CA SER A 676 -11.55 -12.54 -13.81
C SER A 676 -12.46 -13.24 -14.82
N PHE A 677 -11.99 -14.36 -15.34
CA PHE A 677 -12.78 -15.22 -16.23
C PHE A 677 -13.22 -16.48 -15.49
N GLY A 678 -14.40 -16.97 -15.79
CA GLY A 678 -14.88 -18.26 -15.25
C GLY A 678 -14.10 -19.46 -15.80
N TRP A 679 -13.61 -19.34 -17.06
CA TRP A 679 -12.75 -20.33 -17.68
C TRP A 679 -11.39 -20.43 -16.98
N ALA A 680 -10.98 -21.64 -16.66
CA ALA A 680 -9.68 -21.98 -16.08
C ALA A 680 -9.34 -21.15 -14.80
N LYS A 681 -10.32 -20.63 -14.07
CA LYS A 681 -10.12 -19.71 -12.93
C LYS A 681 -9.13 -18.58 -13.27
N THR A 682 -9.20 -18.07 -14.48
CA THR A 682 -8.22 -17.12 -15.01
C THR A 682 -8.43 -15.74 -14.40
N LEU A 683 -7.33 -15.11 -14.00
CA LEU A 683 -7.22 -13.70 -13.69
C LEU A 683 -6.15 -13.09 -14.60
N VAL A 684 -6.47 -11.97 -15.22
CA VAL A 684 -5.52 -11.15 -15.99
C VAL A 684 -5.53 -9.74 -15.43
N GLY A 685 -4.36 -9.16 -15.20
CA GLY A 685 -4.18 -7.79 -14.76
C GLY A 685 -3.15 -7.07 -15.62
N ILE A 686 -3.45 -5.83 -16.02
CA ILE A 686 -2.53 -4.93 -16.69
C ILE A 686 -2.50 -3.64 -15.88
N GLY A 687 -1.31 -3.18 -15.54
CA GLY A 687 -1.05 -1.88 -14.91
C GLY A 687 -0.12 -1.06 -15.77
N ALA A 688 -0.35 0.24 -15.86
CA ALA A 688 0.56 1.17 -16.51
C ALA A 688 0.63 2.48 -15.73
N SER A 689 1.81 3.08 -15.69
CA SER A 689 2.01 4.43 -15.19
C SER A 689 3.06 5.17 -16.02
N HIS A 690 2.84 6.47 -16.19
CA HIS A 690 3.80 7.37 -16.79
C HIS A 690 3.85 8.67 -16.00
N ASN A 691 5.06 9.11 -15.64
CA ASN A 691 5.30 10.34 -14.93
C ASN A 691 6.36 11.16 -15.67
N ILE A 692 6.11 12.46 -15.78
CA ILE A 692 7.04 13.47 -16.23
C ILE A 692 7.28 14.40 -15.04
N THR A 693 8.52 14.43 -14.55
CA THR A 693 8.92 15.30 -13.46
C THR A 693 9.94 16.31 -13.94
N ASP A 694 9.56 17.59 -13.94
CA ASP A 694 10.47 18.73 -14.15
C ASP A 694 10.94 19.21 -12.78
N TYR A 695 12.23 19.48 -12.62
CA TYR A 695 12.84 19.90 -11.36
C TYR A 695 14.10 20.75 -11.62
N ASN A 696 14.46 21.54 -10.61
CA ASN A 696 15.72 22.29 -10.63
C ASN A 696 16.82 21.50 -9.91
N MET A 697 18.02 21.57 -10.42
CA MET A 697 19.25 21.10 -9.78
C MET A 697 20.32 22.16 -9.84
N LEU A 698 21.18 22.21 -8.84
CA LEU A 698 22.29 23.15 -8.78
C LEU A 698 23.58 22.43 -9.17
N VAL A 699 24.24 22.94 -10.20
CA VAL A 699 25.54 22.41 -10.67
C VAL A 699 26.52 23.56 -10.74
N SER A 700 27.58 23.53 -9.95
CA SER A 700 28.62 24.59 -9.86
C SER A 700 28.01 25.98 -9.72
N GLY A 701 27.05 26.16 -8.82
CA GLY A 701 26.39 27.48 -8.56
C GLY A 701 25.35 27.89 -9.59
N ILE A 702 25.18 27.16 -10.69
CA ILE A 702 24.19 27.43 -11.76
C ILE A 702 22.95 26.56 -11.58
N VAL A 703 21.80 27.21 -11.58
CA VAL A 703 20.51 26.47 -11.52
C VAL A 703 20.22 25.90 -12.92
N ASN A 704 20.10 24.59 -12.98
CA ASN A 704 19.77 23.86 -14.19
C ASN A 704 18.34 23.31 -14.09
N ASP A 705 17.59 23.39 -15.19
CA ASP A 705 16.33 22.71 -15.37
C ASP A 705 16.57 21.29 -15.84
N ALA A 706 15.93 20.33 -15.20
CA ALA A 706 16.06 18.92 -15.57
C ALA A 706 14.67 18.27 -15.67
N ARG A 707 14.60 17.21 -16.45
CA ARG A 707 13.39 16.41 -16.65
C ARG A 707 13.68 14.94 -16.47
N MET A 708 12.87 14.28 -15.63
CA MET A 708 12.84 12.83 -15.45
C MET A 708 11.52 12.27 -15.98
N ASN A 709 11.61 11.36 -16.95
CA ASN A 709 10.47 10.58 -17.42
C ASN A 709 10.58 9.16 -16.86
N THR A 710 9.51 8.68 -16.24
CA THR A 710 9.43 7.30 -15.75
C THR A 710 8.18 6.64 -16.31
N THR A 711 8.33 5.49 -16.96
CA THR A 711 7.23 4.68 -17.48
C THR A 711 7.33 3.29 -16.90
N SER A 712 6.24 2.76 -16.37
CA SER A 712 6.18 1.39 -15.87
C SER A 712 4.95 0.70 -16.47
N VAL A 713 5.12 -0.50 -17.02
CA VAL A 713 4.04 -1.35 -17.50
C VAL A 713 4.17 -2.71 -16.85
N SER A 714 3.08 -3.21 -16.28
CA SER A 714 3.02 -4.52 -15.66
C SER A 714 1.91 -5.38 -16.26
N PHE A 715 2.21 -6.65 -16.50
CA PHE A 715 1.26 -7.65 -16.94
C PHE A 715 1.32 -8.84 -16.00
N ASN A 716 0.19 -9.21 -15.41
CA ASN A 716 0.09 -10.31 -14.47
C ASN A 716 -1.04 -11.24 -14.92
N TYR A 717 -0.79 -12.55 -14.86
CA TYR A 717 -1.82 -13.53 -15.13
C TYR A 717 -1.71 -14.75 -14.23
N SER A 718 -2.84 -15.36 -13.96
CA SER A 718 -2.94 -16.62 -13.22
C SER A 718 -4.07 -17.43 -13.80
N LEU A 719 -3.81 -18.67 -14.18
CA LEU A 719 -4.80 -19.56 -14.79
C LEU A 719 -4.60 -21.02 -14.36
N ARG A 720 -5.68 -21.78 -14.38
CA ARG A 720 -5.67 -23.23 -14.16
C ARG A 720 -6.36 -23.94 -15.33
N PRO A 721 -5.66 -24.15 -16.46
CA PRO A 721 -6.26 -24.69 -17.69
C PRO A 721 -6.72 -26.14 -17.52
N ALA A 722 -6.07 -26.88 -16.63
CA ALA A 722 -6.43 -28.26 -16.29
C ALA A 722 -6.39 -28.46 -14.77
N ARG A 723 -7.01 -29.52 -14.28
CA ARG A 723 -6.96 -29.86 -12.82
C ARG A 723 -5.54 -30.15 -12.34
N PHE A 724 -4.69 -30.62 -13.23
CA PHE A 724 -3.31 -30.99 -12.95
C PHE A 724 -2.31 -29.87 -13.23
N LEU A 725 -2.73 -28.70 -13.75
CA LEU A 725 -1.82 -27.63 -14.18
C LEU A 725 -2.32 -26.25 -13.71
N SER A 726 -1.46 -25.50 -13.02
CA SER A 726 -1.63 -24.06 -12.78
C SER A 726 -0.44 -23.29 -13.33
N VAL A 727 -0.70 -22.12 -13.89
CA VAL A 727 0.31 -21.22 -14.48
C VAL A 727 0.13 -19.83 -13.89
N GLU A 728 1.20 -19.20 -13.46
CA GLU A 728 1.24 -17.81 -13.01
C GLU A 728 2.36 -17.10 -13.74
N GLY A 729 2.13 -15.89 -14.18
CA GLY A 729 3.15 -15.08 -14.79
C GLY A 729 3.05 -13.62 -14.43
N LYS A 730 4.21 -12.96 -14.41
CA LYS A 730 4.39 -11.52 -14.22
C LYS A 730 5.43 -11.05 -15.21
N SER A 731 5.15 -9.93 -15.87
CA SER A 731 6.12 -9.23 -16.70
C SER A 731 6.03 -7.74 -16.38
N ASN A 732 7.17 -7.13 -16.10
CA ASN A 732 7.30 -5.69 -15.85
C ASN A 732 8.28 -5.10 -16.87
N VAL A 733 7.99 -3.89 -17.30
CA VAL A 733 8.91 -3.04 -18.10
C VAL A 733 8.96 -1.68 -17.42
N ASN A 734 10.17 -1.24 -17.09
CA ASN A 734 10.42 0.07 -16.51
C ASN A 734 11.36 0.85 -17.42
N ILE A 735 10.97 2.07 -17.77
CA ILE A 735 11.76 2.96 -18.66
C ILE A 735 12.04 4.23 -17.88
N TYR A 736 13.31 4.58 -17.77
CA TYR A 736 13.80 5.77 -17.10
C TYR A 736 14.57 6.63 -18.13
N LYS A 737 14.32 7.94 -18.11
CA LYS A 737 15.03 8.90 -18.96
C LYS A 737 15.18 10.20 -18.21
N GLN A 738 16.42 10.59 -17.97
CA GLN A 738 16.77 11.86 -17.36
C GLN A 738 17.38 12.78 -18.45
N LYS A 739 17.03 14.04 -18.44
CA LYS A 739 17.61 15.08 -19.30
C LYS A 739 17.84 16.33 -18.49
N ASN A 740 19.04 16.89 -18.59
CA ASN A 740 19.30 18.26 -18.20
C ASN A 740 18.89 19.15 -19.40
N LEU A 741 17.97 20.08 -19.18
CA LEU A 741 17.43 20.93 -20.25
C LEU A 741 18.27 22.18 -20.46
N THR A 742 19.04 22.61 -19.46
CA THR A 742 19.94 23.76 -19.47
C THR A 742 21.32 23.37 -19.99
N ALA A 743 21.85 22.24 -19.56
CA ALA A 743 23.16 21.69 -19.92
C ALA A 743 22.97 20.24 -20.42
N PRO A 744 22.60 20.05 -21.72
CA PRO A 744 22.27 18.73 -22.25
C PRO A 744 23.37 17.68 -22.12
N GLU A 745 24.63 18.08 -22.01
CA GLU A 745 25.78 17.23 -21.76
C GLU A 745 25.77 16.53 -20.39
N LEU A 746 25.00 17.09 -19.42
CA LEU A 746 24.78 16.48 -18.10
C LEU A 746 23.57 15.55 -18.09
N SER A 747 23.13 15.06 -19.23
CA SER A 747 22.03 14.11 -19.36
C SER A 747 22.53 12.68 -19.38
N SER A 748 21.71 11.73 -18.90
CA SER A 748 22.02 10.31 -18.93
C SER A 748 21.31 9.60 -20.08
N ASP A 749 21.90 8.50 -20.55
CA ASP A 749 21.25 7.60 -21.49
C ASP A 749 19.99 6.94 -20.88
N PRO A 750 18.95 6.72 -21.70
CA PRO A 750 17.76 6.05 -21.21
C PRO A 750 18.03 4.62 -20.77
N THR A 751 17.49 4.23 -19.63
CA THR A 751 17.56 2.86 -19.10
C THR A 751 16.18 2.21 -19.22
N THR A 752 16.17 0.98 -19.72
CA THR A 752 14.95 0.16 -19.79
C THR A 752 15.24 -1.19 -19.17
N ASP A 753 14.46 -1.55 -18.16
CA ASP A 753 14.56 -2.81 -17.44
C ASP A 753 13.35 -3.68 -17.71
N TRP A 754 13.60 -4.98 -17.96
CA TRP A 754 12.56 -6.00 -18.11
C TRP A 754 12.70 -7.07 -17.04
N GLU A 755 11.59 -7.41 -16.42
CA GLU A 755 11.44 -8.54 -15.50
C GLU A 755 10.39 -9.49 -16.03
N HIS A 756 10.71 -10.77 -16.14
CA HIS A 756 9.76 -11.82 -16.51
C HIS A 756 9.82 -12.94 -15.47
N ILE A 757 8.70 -13.25 -14.85
CA ILE A 757 8.57 -14.34 -13.88
C ILE A 757 7.49 -15.28 -14.37
N LEU A 758 7.82 -16.56 -14.55
CA LEU A 758 6.90 -17.63 -14.89
C LEU A 758 6.95 -18.72 -13.81
N LYS A 759 5.79 -19.09 -13.30
CA LYS A 759 5.63 -20.18 -12.33
C LYS A 759 4.68 -21.22 -12.90
N LEU A 760 5.13 -22.45 -12.98
CA LEU A 760 4.35 -23.62 -13.38
C LEU A 760 4.17 -24.53 -12.18
N TYR A 761 2.94 -25.00 -11.97
CA TYR A 761 2.61 -25.95 -10.92
C TYR A 761 1.89 -27.14 -11.56
N VAL A 762 2.47 -28.31 -11.43
CA VAL A 762 1.91 -29.57 -11.93
C VAL A 762 1.48 -30.44 -10.75
N PHE A 763 0.28 -30.94 -10.80
CA PHE A 763 -0.32 -31.82 -9.78
C PHE A 763 -0.52 -33.20 -10.38
N PRO A 764 0.54 -34.05 -10.46
CA PRO A 764 0.50 -35.33 -11.19
C PRO A 764 -0.41 -36.37 -10.52
N ALA A 765 -0.54 -36.28 -9.18
CA ALA A 765 -1.40 -37.17 -8.39
C ALA A 765 -1.92 -36.42 -7.16
N LYS A 766 -2.91 -36.99 -6.47
CA LYS A 766 -3.46 -36.44 -5.24
C LYS A 766 -2.36 -36.22 -4.18
N GLY A 767 -2.22 -35.00 -3.70
CA GLY A 767 -1.22 -34.64 -2.72
C GLY A 767 0.13 -34.21 -3.30
N TRP A 768 0.46 -34.59 -4.52
CA TRP A 768 1.73 -34.24 -5.17
C TRP A 768 1.66 -32.89 -5.91
N MET A 769 2.70 -32.10 -5.77
CA MET A 769 2.92 -30.89 -6.54
C MET A 769 4.37 -30.80 -6.98
N LEU A 770 4.57 -30.58 -8.26
CA LEU A 770 5.85 -30.16 -8.83
C LEU A 770 5.72 -28.68 -9.19
N SER A 771 6.74 -27.87 -8.90
CA SER A 771 6.77 -26.48 -9.31
C SER A 771 8.08 -26.12 -9.99
N VAL A 772 7.97 -25.30 -11.02
CA VAL A 772 9.08 -24.67 -11.73
C VAL A 772 8.87 -23.18 -11.63
N LYS A 773 9.87 -22.42 -11.16
CA LYS A 773 9.90 -20.96 -11.20
C LYS A 773 11.07 -20.54 -12.08
N ASN A 774 10.76 -19.78 -13.10
CA ASN A 774 11.73 -19.16 -14.00
C ASN A 774 11.66 -17.64 -13.86
N GLU A 775 12.80 -16.99 -13.67
CA GLU A 775 12.92 -15.53 -13.58
C GLU A 775 14.01 -15.07 -14.54
N LEU A 776 13.67 -14.08 -15.33
CA LEU A 776 14.55 -13.48 -16.34
C LEU A 776 14.53 -11.97 -16.16
N PHE A 777 15.72 -11.39 -16.01
CA PHE A 777 15.94 -9.95 -15.92
C PHE A 777 16.93 -9.53 -16.97
N HIS A 778 16.61 -8.49 -17.72
CA HIS A 778 17.51 -7.91 -18.71
C HIS A 778 17.27 -6.40 -18.84
N THR A 779 18.23 -5.70 -19.38
CA THR A 779 18.20 -4.26 -19.63
C THR A 779 18.56 -3.94 -21.08
N ASN A 780 18.34 -2.69 -21.51
CA ASN A 780 18.80 -2.21 -22.82
C ASN A 780 20.31 -1.96 -22.89
N ASP A 781 21.00 -1.96 -21.76
CA ASP A 781 22.46 -1.87 -21.72
C ASP A 781 23.07 -3.21 -22.13
N LYS A 782 23.74 -3.22 -23.29
CA LYS A 782 24.34 -4.44 -23.86
C LYS A 782 25.57 -4.92 -23.09
N SER A 783 26.15 -4.06 -22.23
CA SER A 783 27.27 -4.44 -21.37
C SER A 783 26.84 -5.31 -20.20
N ILE A 784 25.54 -5.24 -19.85
CA ILE A 784 24.95 -6.01 -18.74
C ILE A 784 24.36 -7.29 -19.33
N GLY A 785 24.78 -8.42 -18.76
CA GLY A 785 24.28 -9.73 -19.13
C GLY A 785 22.81 -9.96 -18.72
N VAL A 786 22.24 -11.03 -19.24
CA VAL A 786 20.89 -11.49 -18.84
C VAL A 786 21.01 -12.23 -17.51
N ASN A 787 20.32 -11.76 -16.49
CA ASN A 787 20.23 -12.46 -15.21
C ASN A 787 19.07 -13.47 -15.25
N HIS A 788 19.41 -14.76 -15.09
CA HIS A 788 18.47 -15.85 -15.23
C HIS A 788 18.51 -16.78 -14.01
N PHE A 789 17.32 -17.09 -13.46
CA PHE A 789 17.16 -17.96 -12.30
C PHE A 789 16.15 -19.07 -12.60
N LEU A 790 16.46 -20.27 -12.16
CA LEU A 790 15.59 -21.42 -12.23
C LEU A 790 15.50 -22.09 -10.87
N ASP A 791 14.27 -22.23 -10.36
CA ASP A 791 13.99 -22.98 -9.13
C ASP A 791 13.07 -24.16 -9.45
N LEU A 792 13.30 -25.27 -8.80
CA LEU A 792 12.45 -26.46 -8.84
C LEU A 792 12.01 -26.82 -7.43
N ALA A 793 10.76 -27.27 -7.28
CA ALA A 793 10.35 -27.87 -6.02
C ALA A 793 9.40 -29.04 -6.27
N ILE A 794 9.48 -30.01 -5.36
CA ILE A 794 8.55 -31.13 -5.24
C ILE A 794 7.95 -31.08 -3.85
N ALA A 795 6.62 -31.25 -3.75
CA ALA A 795 5.93 -31.29 -2.48
C ALA A 795 4.90 -32.43 -2.47
N TYR A 796 4.75 -33.06 -1.31
CA TYR A 796 3.70 -34.02 -1.04
C TYR A 796 2.90 -33.60 0.19
N LYS A 797 1.60 -33.31 0.00
CA LYS A 797 0.66 -32.91 1.05
C LYS A 797 -0.27 -34.07 1.41
N ALA A 798 -0.20 -34.51 2.66
CA ALA A 798 -1.18 -35.39 3.29
C ALA A 798 -2.27 -34.57 3.98
N LYS A 799 -3.07 -35.18 4.89
CA LYS A 799 -4.19 -34.47 5.54
C LYS A 799 -3.73 -33.23 6.35
N ARG A 800 -2.74 -33.40 7.21
CA ARG A 800 -2.26 -32.38 8.15
C ARG A 800 -0.79 -32.02 7.99
N TRP A 801 -0.05 -32.71 7.16
CA TRP A 801 1.36 -32.47 6.97
C TRP A 801 1.73 -32.38 5.49
N GLU A 802 2.79 -31.66 5.22
CA GLU A 802 3.38 -31.53 3.90
C GLU A 802 4.89 -31.67 4.01
N PHE A 803 5.46 -32.45 3.11
CA PHE A 803 6.90 -32.53 2.93
C PHE A 803 7.24 -31.90 1.57
N SER A 804 8.27 -31.07 1.54
CA SER A 804 8.74 -30.45 0.29
C SER A 804 10.25 -30.40 0.23
N VAL A 805 10.78 -30.50 -0.98
CA VAL A 805 12.18 -30.23 -1.30
C VAL A 805 12.21 -29.17 -2.38
N THR A 806 12.97 -28.10 -2.15
CA THR A 806 13.15 -26.98 -3.07
C THR A 806 14.62 -26.86 -3.42
N ALA A 807 14.92 -26.73 -4.69
CA ALA A 807 16.25 -26.41 -5.22
C ALA A 807 16.17 -25.03 -5.88
N ASN A 808 16.88 -24.07 -5.32
CA ASN A 808 16.91 -22.69 -5.77
C ASN A 808 18.16 -22.38 -6.58
N ASN A 809 18.03 -21.43 -7.53
CA ASN A 809 19.13 -20.93 -8.34
C ASN A 809 19.94 -22.04 -9.06
N LEU A 810 19.27 -23.00 -9.67
CA LEU A 810 19.90 -24.16 -10.32
C LEU A 810 20.88 -23.78 -11.44
N ILE A 811 20.65 -22.64 -12.11
CA ILE A 811 21.56 -22.13 -13.12
C ILE A 811 22.90 -21.70 -12.47
N GLY A 812 22.85 -21.18 -11.23
CA GLY A 812 24.03 -20.79 -10.46
C GLY A 812 24.49 -19.37 -10.78
N THR A 813 23.55 -18.47 -11.09
CA THR A 813 23.83 -17.03 -11.22
C THR A 813 24.36 -16.52 -9.89
N SER A 814 25.59 -16.02 -9.84
CA SER A 814 26.31 -15.61 -8.62
C SER A 814 26.27 -14.11 -8.35
N GLU A 815 26.00 -13.33 -9.36
CA GLU A 815 26.02 -11.87 -9.34
C GLU A 815 24.80 -11.32 -10.10
N PHE A 816 24.31 -10.15 -9.67
CA PHE A 816 23.28 -9.40 -10.35
C PHE A 816 23.83 -8.04 -10.74
N GLU A 817 23.93 -7.80 -12.02
CA GLU A 817 24.37 -6.54 -12.59
C GLU A 817 23.17 -5.65 -12.90
N ARG A 818 23.29 -4.37 -12.55
CA ARG A 818 22.22 -3.40 -12.76
C ARG A 818 22.76 -1.99 -13.01
N ARG A 819 22.07 -1.25 -13.87
CA ARG A 819 22.21 0.19 -14.02
C ARG A 819 20.97 0.89 -13.52
N THR A 820 21.10 1.90 -12.67
CA THR A 820 20.00 2.69 -12.15
C THR A 820 20.21 4.15 -12.46
N LEU A 821 19.11 4.83 -12.82
CA LEU A 821 19.10 6.25 -13.14
C LEU A 821 18.19 6.99 -12.17
N GLY A 822 18.77 7.87 -11.35
CA GLY A 822 18.07 8.78 -10.46
C GLY A 822 18.06 10.21 -11.00
N ASN A 823 17.47 11.13 -10.24
CA ASN A 823 17.41 12.55 -10.61
C ASN A 823 18.81 13.23 -10.59
N THR A 824 19.71 12.76 -9.75
CA THR A 824 21.00 13.40 -9.46
C THR A 824 22.19 12.46 -9.57
N ILE A 825 21.94 11.17 -9.77
CA ILE A 825 22.99 10.14 -9.79
C ILE A 825 22.61 9.03 -10.77
N GLU A 826 23.56 8.56 -11.51
CA GLU A 826 23.51 7.34 -12.29
C GLU A 826 24.48 6.33 -11.65
N SER A 827 24.02 5.09 -11.44
CA SER A 827 24.83 4.06 -10.79
C SER A 827 24.76 2.74 -11.56
N TYR A 828 25.92 2.12 -11.75
CA TYR A 828 26.07 0.72 -12.11
C TYR A 828 26.46 -0.05 -10.85
N SER A 829 25.80 -1.19 -10.60
CA SER A 829 26.11 -2.01 -9.42
C SER A 829 26.14 -3.50 -9.76
N ILE A 830 26.97 -4.21 -9.02
CA ILE A 830 27.08 -5.67 -9.04
C ILE A 830 26.81 -6.15 -7.61
N THR A 831 25.72 -6.86 -7.42
CA THR A 831 25.33 -7.38 -6.12
C THR A 831 25.58 -8.89 -6.06
N ARG A 832 26.27 -9.37 -5.03
CA ARG A 832 26.46 -10.79 -4.77
C ARG A 832 25.14 -11.48 -4.51
N LEU A 833 24.92 -12.63 -5.16
CA LEU A 833 23.70 -13.43 -5.01
C LEU A 833 23.96 -14.71 -4.18
N ARG A 834 22.86 -15.24 -3.66
CA ARG A 834 22.85 -16.53 -2.98
C ARG A 834 23.14 -17.65 -4.00
N PRO A 835 23.95 -18.67 -3.61
CA PRO A 835 24.37 -19.74 -4.49
C PRO A 835 23.22 -20.71 -4.84
N ARG A 836 23.55 -21.86 -5.42
CA ARG A 836 22.64 -23.00 -5.51
C ARG A 836 22.35 -23.52 -4.12
N GLU A 837 21.08 -23.70 -3.81
CA GLU A 837 20.61 -24.12 -2.49
C GLU A 837 19.58 -25.22 -2.60
N VAL A 838 19.64 -26.19 -1.69
CA VAL A 838 18.59 -27.22 -1.55
C VAL A 838 18.05 -27.16 -0.12
N LEU A 839 16.74 -27.08 0.01
CA LEU A 839 16.02 -27.05 1.29
C LEU A 839 14.93 -28.12 1.31
N ALA A 840 15.00 -29.01 2.29
CA ALA A 840 13.93 -29.94 2.62
C ALA A 840 13.10 -29.35 3.78
N LYS A 841 11.79 -29.30 3.62
CA LYS A 841 10.89 -28.71 4.62
C LYS A 841 9.75 -29.65 4.96
N TRP A 842 9.52 -29.82 6.24
CA TRP A 842 8.35 -30.48 6.80
C TRP A 842 7.43 -29.42 7.42
N SER A 843 6.14 -29.49 7.08
CA SER A 843 5.11 -28.57 7.56
C SER A 843 3.94 -29.37 8.11
N MET A 844 3.39 -28.93 9.24
CA MET A 844 2.24 -29.54 9.89
C MET A 844 1.19 -28.51 10.25
N ASP A 845 -0.06 -28.75 9.85
CA ASP A 845 -1.24 -28.00 10.32
C ASP A 845 -1.71 -28.58 11.66
N LEU A 846 -1.73 -27.75 12.72
CA LEU A 846 -2.11 -28.09 14.10
C LEU A 846 -3.62 -27.91 14.35
#